data_0827b729271fcdd1e288f4cfa812677e
#
_entry.id   0827b729271fcdd1e288f4cfa812677e
#
_cell.length_a   1.000
_cell.length_b   1.000
_cell.length_c   1.000
_cell.angle_alpha   90.00
_cell.angle_beta   90.00
_cell.angle_gamma   90.00
#
_symmetry.space_group_name_H-M   'P 1'
#
loop_
_entity.id
_entity.type
_entity.pdbx_description
1 polymer ?
#
loop_
_entity_poly.entity_id
_entity_poly.type
_entity_poly.pdbx_seq_one_letter_code
_entity_poly.pdbx_strand_id
1 'polypeptide(L)'
;MSVSQSFPLTLLASSITGALLAVSSFSASAQDFSSSAPLEVEVSTFNTPTLKHSQTNFGGVGLMQMPTARMAPEGEFNLSASFNNEYYFYNVSLQVMPWLETTIRYTQVQDLLYSGSGNVDCSQNSFSGCNTLADKGIDFKVRLIEESYYLPELSVGVRDFGGTGLFDGEFVAASKRFGSLDVTLGMGWGYMGTSGNFTNPFCKASGKFCERPSDFKGNGGSIDFERWFKGDAAIYGGLEYQTPFKPLTLKLEYDSNDYSQEAPVVRGGVDMTQHTPWNLGALYRLNDWATAKVSYERGDTLTMGFDLTTNFNEIASTWRDTEAAELRPTEASSMDEVDLAKLTEELDTIAGYDQAQVLVDGNTLVVKGEQVKYRDREVALERGATVIANHIPDYINTYQIVETSNAGELFQTDIKANQFKKSASYSYLDPDIKDSTQNRDVASTSAVEYYDARERFDVSVSPNLAQSFGSAEDFYLYALGLYTNVSFWATNNIELSGSLYINLIDNYDKFNYTVPEDGTDQTARVRTLFREYVEEPARLDRLQLTWFEDYGSGIYSQAYAGYLESMFAGVGGEVLYRPYNSNWAIGADVTAISQRDPDSWFATFDEEWQTHPTDPNRSYRVIDKGTTGFVTGYYMPQWEFLSDTLFKVGFGKFLAGDVGTRIDFSKQFKSGVIAGAFVSLTDLSEEDFGEGSYTKGFYVSIPFDLLTVKPSSNRTQFTWQPLTRDGGQVLNKQYNLFEQTDARSPWFQRPSKVE
;
A
#
# COMPACT_ATOMS: atom_id res chain seq x y z
N MET A 1 15.80 -29.06 29.72
CA MET A 1 14.40 -29.42 29.43
C MET A 1 13.99 -28.54 28.26
N SER A 2 13.98 -29.09 27.07
CA SER A 2 13.64 -28.37 25.83
C SER A 2 12.15 -28.12 25.81
N VAL A 3 11.77 -26.86 25.96
CA VAL A 3 10.40 -26.41 25.64
C VAL A 3 10.44 -26.01 24.17
N SER A 4 10.06 -26.91 23.28
CA SER A 4 9.75 -26.58 21.91
C SER A 4 8.46 -25.76 21.95
N GLN A 5 8.56 -24.46 21.85
CA GLN A 5 7.40 -23.63 21.50
C GLN A 5 7.11 -23.87 20.02
N SER A 6 6.23 -24.82 19.74
CA SER A 6 5.61 -24.97 18.45
C SER A 6 4.75 -23.72 18.21
N PHE A 7 5.24 -22.83 17.39
CA PHE A 7 4.45 -21.72 16.85
C PHE A 7 3.20 -22.29 16.16
N PRO A 8 2.01 -21.82 16.44
CA PRO A 8 0.84 -22.25 15.71
C PRO A 8 0.89 -21.66 14.30
N LEU A 9 1.43 -22.43 13.37
CA LEU A 9 1.31 -22.17 11.90
C LEU A 9 -0.13 -21.82 11.47
N THR A 10 -1.10 -22.17 12.30
CA THR A 10 -2.52 -21.89 12.11
C THR A 10 -2.89 -20.40 12.17
N LEU A 11 -2.18 -19.55 12.93
CA LEU A 11 -2.49 -18.13 13.04
C LEU A 11 -1.85 -17.30 11.92
N LEU A 12 -0.65 -17.63 11.49
CA LEU A 12 -0.05 -16.99 10.30
C LEU A 12 -0.82 -17.37 9.03
N ALA A 13 -1.20 -18.63 8.89
CA ALA A 13 -2.05 -19.09 7.81
C ALA A 13 -3.43 -18.40 7.83
N SER A 14 -4.04 -18.17 8.99
CA SER A 14 -5.38 -17.57 9.07
C SER A 14 -5.38 -16.07 8.81
N SER A 15 -4.33 -15.32 9.17
CA SER A 15 -4.30 -13.87 8.96
C SER A 15 -3.92 -13.51 7.52
N ILE A 16 -2.98 -14.23 6.94
CA ILE A 16 -2.62 -14.13 5.51
C ILE A 16 -3.72 -14.76 4.65
N THR A 17 -4.33 -15.86 5.11
CA THR A 17 -5.44 -16.53 4.44
C THR A 17 -6.73 -15.69 4.52
N GLY A 18 -6.94 -14.89 5.56
CA GLY A 18 -8.08 -13.98 5.67
C GLY A 18 -8.05 -12.87 4.62
N ALA A 19 -6.88 -12.25 4.41
CA ALA A 19 -6.69 -11.25 3.35
C ALA A 19 -6.68 -11.87 1.95
N LEU A 20 -6.14 -13.09 1.81
CA LEU A 20 -6.09 -13.83 0.53
C LEU A 20 -7.38 -14.59 0.23
N LEU A 21 -8.11 -15.08 1.23
CA LEU A 21 -9.44 -15.67 1.01
C LEU A 21 -10.47 -14.61 0.62
N ALA A 22 -10.31 -13.36 1.03
CA ALA A 22 -11.11 -12.27 0.48
C ALA A 22 -10.81 -12.03 -1.01
N VAL A 23 -9.56 -12.23 -1.46
CA VAL A 23 -9.17 -12.08 -2.87
C VAL A 23 -9.40 -13.37 -3.67
N SER A 24 -9.23 -14.56 -3.07
CA SER A 24 -9.35 -15.85 -3.78
C SER A 24 -10.76 -16.44 -3.85
N SER A 25 -11.70 -16.00 -3.02
CA SER A 25 -13.09 -16.42 -3.11
C SER A 25 -13.83 -15.91 -4.36
N PHE A 26 -13.18 -15.04 -5.17
CA PHE A 26 -13.76 -14.46 -6.38
C PHE A 26 -13.33 -15.14 -7.70
N SER A 27 -12.49 -16.17 -7.66
CA SER A 27 -12.04 -16.86 -8.88
C SER A 27 -12.88 -18.09 -9.26
N ALA A 28 -14.02 -18.32 -8.64
CA ALA A 28 -14.92 -19.40 -9.01
C ALA A 28 -15.84 -18.98 -10.17
N SER A 29 -15.31 -19.17 -11.37
CA SER A 29 -15.98 -19.30 -12.67
C SER A 29 -17.51 -19.27 -12.67
N ALA A 30 -18.09 -18.21 -13.20
CA ALA A 30 -19.33 -18.28 -13.94
C ALA A 30 -18.97 -18.45 -15.42
N GLN A 31 -19.11 -19.66 -15.95
CA GLN A 31 -19.17 -19.85 -17.38
C GLN A 31 -20.50 -19.34 -17.88
N ASP A 32 -20.53 -18.14 -18.40
CA ASP A 32 -21.67 -17.68 -19.19
C ASP A 32 -21.52 -18.09 -20.64
N PHE A 33 -22.42 -18.97 -21.06
CA PHE A 33 -22.67 -19.27 -22.45
C PHE A 33 -23.56 -18.18 -23.02
N SER A 34 -23.03 -17.25 -23.74
CA SER A 34 -23.60 -16.63 -24.96
C SER A 34 -22.97 -15.29 -25.31
N SER A 35 -22.07 -15.28 -26.25
CA SER A 35 -22.07 -14.29 -27.32
C SER A 35 -21.13 -14.77 -28.41
N SER A 36 -21.65 -14.86 -29.61
CA SER A 36 -20.89 -15.15 -30.81
C SER A 36 -19.99 -13.96 -31.14
N ALA A 37 -18.76 -14.01 -30.67
CA ALA A 37 -17.69 -13.15 -31.16
C ALA A 37 -17.27 -13.62 -32.58
N PRO A 38 -16.87 -12.69 -33.46
CA PRO A 38 -16.36 -13.07 -34.78
C PRO A 38 -15.14 -13.96 -34.63
N LEU A 39 -15.08 -15.02 -35.42
CA LEU A 39 -13.93 -15.92 -35.53
C LEU A 39 -12.70 -15.12 -36.00
N GLU A 40 -11.90 -14.65 -35.05
CA GLU A 40 -10.52 -14.32 -35.34
C GLU A 40 -9.80 -15.64 -35.61
N VAL A 41 -9.35 -15.80 -36.84
CA VAL A 41 -8.46 -16.89 -37.23
C VAL A 41 -7.13 -16.59 -36.54
N GLU A 42 -6.93 -17.13 -35.35
CA GLU A 42 -5.60 -17.21 -34.76
C GLU A 42 -4.71 -18.02 -35.72
N VAL A 43 -3.84 -17.31 -36.43
CA VAL A 43 -2.70 -17.92 -37.06
C VAL A 43 -1.90 -18.55 -35.92
N SER A 44 -1.94 -19.88 -35.83
CA SER A 44 -1.17 -20.63 -34.85
C SER A 44 0.33 -20.40 -35.10
N THR A 45 0.86 -19.33 -34.56
CA THR A 45 2.28 -19.25 -34.24
C THR A 45 2.53 -20.39 -33.26
N PHE A 46 3.47 -21.27 -33.58
CA PHE A 46 3.89 -22.42 -32.80
C PHE A 46 3.71 -22.14 -31.30
N ASN A 47 2.81 -22.89 -30.65
CA ASN A 47 2.52 -22.79 -29.22
C ASN A 47 3.77 -23.19 -28.43
N THR A 48 4.74 -22.30 -28.34
CA THR A 48 5.81 -22.41 -27.35
C THR A 48 5.16 -22.16 -25.99
N PRO A 49 5.24 -23.10 -25.05
CA PRO A 49 4.68 -22.90 -23.72
C PRO A 49 5.25 -21.59 -23.15
N THR A 50 4.41 -20.66 -22.78
CA THR A 50 4.86 -19.45 -22.09
C THR A 50 5.39 -19.87 -20.74
N LEU A 51 6.70 -19.72 -20.52
CA LEU A 51 7.29 -19.90 -19.20
C LEU A 51 6.72 -18.81 -18.30
N LYS A 52 5.97 -19.18 -17.26
CA LYS A 52 5.56 -18.23 -16.24
C LYS A 52 6.76 -17.91 -15.34
N HIS A 53 6.82 -16.69 -14.86
CA HIS A 53 7.87 -16.26 -13.95
C HIS A 53 7.77 -17.01 -12.61
N SER A 54 8.89 -17.13 -11.92
CA SER A 54 9.00 -17.85 -10.66
C SER A 54 9.90 -17.09 -9.69
N GLN A 55 9.61 -17.20 -8.40
CA GLN A 55 10.28 -16.46 -7.35
C GLN A 55 11.48 -17.23 -6.79
N THR A 56 12.53 -16.50 -6.39
CA THR A 56 13.64 -17.05 -5.59
C THR A 56 13.18 -17.38 -4.17
N ASN A 57 14.04 -17.99 -3.35
CA ASN A 57 13.79 -18.15 -1.92
C ASN A 57 13.75 -16.79 -1.18
N PHE A 58 14.47 -15.79 -1.69
CA PHE A 58 14.47 -14.43 -1.17
C PHE A 58 13.32 -13.55 -1.73
N GLY A 59 12.44 -14.11 -2.55
CA GLY A 59 11.46 -13.35 -3.34
C GLY A 59 12.10 -12.68 -4.56
N GLY A 60 11.26 -12.04 -5.37
CA GLY A 60 11.68 -11.51 -6.68
C GLY A 60 11.92 -12.60 -7.73
N VAL A 61 11.73 -12.23 -8.99
CA VAL A 61 11.84 -13.20 -10.10
C VAL A 61 13.28 -13.69 -10.27
N GLY A 62 13.47 -15.02 -10.20
CA GLY A 62 14.78 -15.62 -10.31
C GLY A 62 14.80 -17.16 -10.26
N LEU A 63 16.00 -17.72 -10.03
CA LEU A 63 16.22 -19.16 -9.90
C LEU A 63 15.84 -19.65 -8.49
N MET A 64 16.76 -20.19 -7.70
CA MET A 64 16.52 -20.58 -6.30
C MET A 64 17.09 -19.54 -5.33
N GLN A 65 18.39 -19.26 -5.42
CA GLN A 65 19.09 -18.26 -4.63
C GLN A 65 19.39 -17.00 -5.45
N MET A 66 19.64 -17.16 -6.75
CA MET A 66 20.16 -16.11 -7.63
C MET A 66 19.08 -15.46 -8.48
N PRO A 67 19.11 -14.13 -8.61
CA PRO A 67 18.14 -13.40 -9.45
C PRO A 67 18.41 -13.62 -10.95
N THR A 68 17.35 -13.54 -11.76
CA THR A 68 17.44 -13.49 -13.22
C THR A 68 17.21 -12.07 -13.73
N ALA A 69 17.42 -11.86 -15.04
CA ALA A 69 17.04 -10.59 -15.67
C ALA A 69 15.53 -10.43 -15.85
N ARG A 70 14.78 -11.52 -15.73
CA ARG A 70 13.35 -11.57 -15.99
C ARG A 70 12.55 -10.66 -15.07
N MET A 71 11.49 -10.07 -15.65
CA MET A 71 10.46 -9.31 -14.95
C MET A 71 9.13 -10.04 -15.01
N ALA A 72 8.33 -9.90 -13.95
CA ALA A 72 6.94 -10.29 -13.97
C ALA A 72 6.09 -9.29 -14.80
N PRO A 73 4.85 -9.61 -15.14
CA PRO A 73 3.90 -8.63 -15.68
C PRO A 73 3.66 -7.49 -14.68
N GLU A 74 3.46 -6.27 -15.19
CA GLU A 74 3.12 -5.12 -14.33
C GLU A 74 1.88 -5.43 -13.49
N GLY A 75 1.95 -5.09 -12.22
CA GLY A 75 0.88 -5.36 -11.25
C GLY A 75 0.93 -6.75 -10.63
N GLU A 76 1.83 -7.65 -11.04
CA GLU A 76 1.98 -8.95 -10.40
C GLU A 76 2.47 -8.77 -8.96
N PHE A 77 1.64 -9.20 -8.03
CA PHE A 77 1.89 -9.24 -6.60
C PHE A 77 2.07 -10.69 -6.16
N ASN A 78 3.15 -10.94 -5.45
CA ASN A 78 3.50 -12.28 -5.01
C ASN A 78 3.80 -12.31 -3.52
N LEU A 79 3.20 -13.28 -2.80
CA LEU A 79 3.55 -13.65 -1.44
C LEU A 79 4.26 -14.99 -1.50
N SER A 80 5.50 -15.04 -1.03
CA SER A 80 6.27 -16.28 -1.02
C SER A 80 6.78 -16.62 0.37
N ALA A 81 6.84 -17.93 0.65
CA ALA A 81 7.53 -18.44 1.81
C ALA A 81 8.37 -19.65 1.44
N SER A 82 9.57 -19.75 2.02
CA SER A 82 10.47 -20.88 1.86
C SER A 82 11.10 -21.24 3.20
N PHE A 83 11.34 -22.52 3.41
CA PHE A 83 11.77 -23.07 4.68
C PHE A 83 12.87 -24.12 4.48
N ASN A 84 13.95 -23.98 5.21
CA ASN A 84 14.98 -24.98 5.37
C ASN A 84 15.45 -25.05 6.82
N ASN A 85 16.55 -25.77 7.11
CA ASN A 85 17.03 -25.95 8.47
C ASN A 85 17.58 -24.64 9.08
N GLU A 86 18.16 -23.76 8.26
CA GLU A 86 18.86 -22.56 8.72
C GLU A 86 18.00 -21.32 8.64
N TYR A 87 17.00 -21.28 7.72
CA TYR A 87 16.23 -20.08 7.41
C TYR A 87 14.74 -20.35 7.18
N TYR A 88 13.94 -19.41 7.66
CA TYR A 88 12.56 -19.22 7.21
C TYR A 88 12.46 -17.88 6.48
N PHE A 89 12.15 -17.96 5.19
CA PHE A 89 12.00 -16.80 4.31
C PHE A 89 10.53 -16.44 4.13
N TYR A 90 10.20 -15.17 4.31
CA TYR A 90 8.88 -14.60 4.03
C TYR A 90 9.05 -13.36 3.17
N ASN A 91 8.43 -13.33 2.01
CA ASN A 91 8.68 -12.27 1.06
C ASN A 91 7.38 -11.77 0.43
N VAL A 92 7.38 -10.49 0.12
CA VAL A 92 6.35 -9.80 -0.66
C VAL A 92 7.04 -9.16 -1.85
N SER A 93 6.69 -9.57 -3.06
CA SER A 93 7.22 -8.99 -4.31
C SER A 93 6.12 -8.32 -5.10
N LEU A 94 6.44 -7.21 -5.74
CA LEU A 94 5.54 -6.46 -6.61
C LEU A 94 6.27 -5.97 -7.84
N GLN A 95 5.71 -6.27 -9.02
CA GLN A 95 6.11 -5.61 -10.26
C GLN A 95 5.42 -4.26 -10.35
N VAL A 96 6.09 -3.22 -9.87
CA VAL A 96 5.52 -1.86 -9.76
C VAL A 96 5.35 -1.21 -11.14
N MET A 97 6.36 -1.35 -11.99
CA MET A 97 6.38 -0.88 -13.38
C MET A 97 6.87 -2.02 -14.29
N PRO A 98 6.66 -1.95 -15.59
CA PRO A 98 7.20 -2.97 -16.50
C PRO A 98 8.71 -3.16 -16.39
N TRP A 99 9.42 -2.16 -15.84
CA TRP A 99 10.88 -2.12 -15.71
C TRP A 99 11.38 -2.13 -14.26
N LEU A 100 10.48 -2.08 -13.25
CA LEU A 100 10.84 -2.01 -11.82
C LEU A 100 10.12 -3.09 -11.01
N GLU A 101 10.89 -4.01 -10.46
CA GLU A 101 10.47 -4.98 -9.45
C GLU A 101 10.97 -4.55 -8.07
N THR A 102 10.12 -4.70 -7.04
CA THR A 102 10.49 -4.48 -5.64
C THR A 102 10.15 -5.71 -4.83
N THR A 103 11.00 -6.07 -3.86
CA THR A 103 10.75 -7.16 -2.93
C THR A 103 11.03 -6.72 -1.51
N ILE A 104 10.13 -7.04 -0.62
CA ILE A 104 10.29 -6.85 0.83
C ILE A 104 10.50 -8.22 1.43
N ARG A 105 11.60 -8.38 2.18
CA ARG A 105 12.02 -9.64 2.79
C ARG A 105 11.96 -9.56 4.30
N TYR A 106 11.55 -10.68 4.88
CA TYR A 106 11.74 -10.98 6.28
C TYR A 106 12.28 -12.41 6.39
N THR A 107 13.52 -12.54 6.85
CA THR A 107 14.21 -13.83 6.96
C THR A 107 14.54 -14.11 8.42
N GLN A 108 14.00 -15.18 8.98
CA GLN A 108 14.35 -15.64 10.32
C GLN A 108 15.52 -16.62 10.24
N VAL A 109 16.54 -16.39 11.06
CA VAL A 109 17.69 -17.28 11.20
C VAL A 109 17.38 -18.28 12.29
N GLN A 110 17.25 -19.57 11.95
CA GLN A 110 16.86 -20.58 12.90
C GLN A 110 17.96 -20.82 13.96
N ASP A 111 17.55 -21.14 15.19
CA ASP A 111 18.42 -21.44 16.33
C ASP A 111 19.45 -20.34 16.68
N LEU A 112 19.25 -19.10 16.19
CA LEU A 112 20.12 -17.97 16.50
C LEU A 112 19.28 -16.81 17.06
N LEU A 113 19.72 -16.27 18.22
CA LEU A 113 19.10 -15.14 18.87
C LEU A 113 19.83 -13.83 18.53
N TYR A 114 19.18 -12.67 18.70
CA TYR A 114 19.83 -11.37 18.55
C TYR A 114 21.07 -11.22 19.46
N SER A 115 21.03 -11.80 20.67
CA SER A 115 22.15 -11.84 21.61
C SER A 115 23.28 -12.82 21.25
N GLY A 116 23.12 -13.59 20.16
CA GLY A 116 24.05 -14.66 19.76
C GLY A 116 23.70 -16.02 20.35
N SER A 117 24.60 -16.98 20.20
CA SER A 117 24.45 -18.39 20.65
C SER A 117 24.80 -18.63 22.12
N GLY A 118 25.00 -17.59 22.94
CA GLY A 118 25.40 -17.71 24.36
C GLY A 118 24.21 -18.04 25.28
N ASN A 119 24.54 -18.47 26.55
CA ASN A 119 23.55 -18.57 27.62
C ASN A 119 23.10 -17.16 28.04
N VAL A 120 22.06 -16.64 27.40
CA VAL A 120 21.44 -15.36 27.75
C VAL A 120 20.39 -15.62 28.81
N ASP A 121 20.44 -14.84 29.89
CA ASP A 121 19.39 -14.85 30.89
C ASP A 121 18.18 -14.05 30.38
N CYS A 122 17.26 -14.74 29.69
CA CYS A 122 16.03 -14.17 29.19
C CYS A 122 15.00 -13.80 30.29
N SER A 123 15.36 -13.99 31.56
CA SER A 123 14.54 -13.55 32.71
C SER A 123 14.71 -12.05 33.01
N GLN A 124 15.77 -11.42 32.49
CA GLN A 124 15.95 -9.98 32.53
C GLN A 124 15.42 -9.43 31.20
N ASN A 125 14.41 -8.57 31.24
CA ASN A 125 13.77 -7.95 30.09
C ASN A 125 14.75 -7.11 29.25
N SER A 126 15.68 -7.77 28.56
CA SER A 126 16.50 -7.08 27.57
C SER A 126 15.75 -7.07 26.23
N PHE A 127 15.50 -5.88 25.73
CA PHE A 127 14.90 -5.65 24.42
C PHE A 127 15.55 -6.55 23.36
N SER A 128 14.75 -7.31 22.64
CA SER A 128 15.08 -8.21 21.53
C SER A 128 16.16 -9.28 21.76
N GLY A 129 16.94 -9.24 22.85
CA GLY A 129 18.06 -10.17 23.04
C GLY A 129 17.71 -11.65 22.98
N CYS A 130 16.51 -12.00 23.42
CA CYS A 130 16.01 -13.38 23.47
C CYS A 130 15.13 -13.78 22.28
N ASN A 131 14.96 -12.88 21.32
CA ASN A 131 14.18 -13.17 20.13
C ASN A 131 15.06 -13.75 19.02
N THR A 132 14.45 -14.54 18.15
CA THR A 132 15.12 -15.12 16.98
C THR A 132 15.66 -14.00 16.09
N LEU A 133 16.94 -14.11 15.70
CA LEU A 133 17.57 -13.16 14.78
C LEU A 133 16.79 -13.13 13.47
N ALA A 134 16.40 -11.95 13.05
CA ALA A 134 15.68 -11.74 11.80
C ALA A 134 16.34 -10.66 10.94
N ASP A 135 16.47 -10.96 9.65
CA ASP A 135 16.85 -10.00 8.61
C ASP A 135 15.60 -9.34 8.02
N LYS A 136 15.68 -8.04 7.79
CA LYS A 136 14.66 -7.25 7.12
C LYS A 136 15.34 -6.52 5.98
N GLY A 137 14.94 -6.81 4.74
CA GLY A 137 15.54 -6.21 3.56
C GLY A 137 14.51 -5.74 2.54
N ILE A 138 14.90 -4.78 1.74
CA ILE A 138 14.16 -4.34 0.55
C ILE A 138 15.10 -4.53 -0.63
N ASP A 139 14.63 -5.20 -1.67
CA ASP A 139 15.37 -5.44 -2.89
C ASP A 139 14.74 -4.66 -4.04
N PHE A 140 15.57 -4.19 -4.96
CA PHE A 140 15.15 -3.56 -6.20
C PHE A 140 15.83 -4.21 -7.39
N LYS A 141 15.06 -4.43 -8.45
CA LYS A 141 15.57 -4.87 -9.75
C LYS A 141 15.00 -3.99 -10.85
N VAL A 142 15.88 -3.50 -11.72
CA VAL A 142 15.56 -2.60 -12.82
C VAL A 142 15.94 -3.25 -14.13
N ARG A 143 14.99 -3.38 -15.04
CA ARG A 143 15.23 -3.84 -16.42
C ARG A 143 15.83 -2.71 -17.23
N LEU A 144 17.01 -2.96 -17.81
CA LEU A 144 17.71 -2.02 -18.68
C LEU A 144 17.42 -2.26 -20.17
N ILE A 145 17.29 -3.54 -20.56
CA ILE A 145 17.04 -3.94 -21.94
C ILE A 145 16.00 -5.08 -21.92
N GLU A 146 14.98 -4.96 -22.73
CA GLU A 146 14.00 -6.01 -22.95
C GLU A 146 14.55 -7.06 -23.93
N GLU A 147 14.18 -8.33 -23.72
CA GLU A 147 14.59 -9.40 -24.63
C GLU A 147 14.06 -9.14 -26.04
N SER A 148 14.94 -9.26 -27.01
CA SER A 148 14.60 -9.24 -28.43
C SER A 148 15.12 -10.50 -29.13
N TYR A 149 14.90 -10.64 -30.43
CA TYR A 149 15.41 -11.80 -31.15
C TYR A 149 16.94 -11.99 -31.00
N TYR A 150 17.71 -10.91 -30.98
CA TYR A 150 19.18 -10.96 -30.91
C TYR A 150 19.71 -10.65 -29.50
N LEU A 151 19.05 -9.80 -28.71
CA LEU A 151 19.55 -9.34 -27.42
C LEU A 151 18.88 -10.11 -26.28
N PRO A 152 19.64 -10.49 -25.25
CA PRO A 152 19.05 -10.97 -24.02
C PRO A 152 18.33 -9.84 -23.27
N GLU A 153 17.41 -10.18 -22.40
CA GLU A 153 16.95 -9.27 -21.36
C GLU A 153 18.11 -8.96 -20.42
N LEU A 154 18.27 -7.69 -20.04
CA LEU A 154 19.31 -7.23 -19.13
C LEU A 154 18.71 -6.47 -17.95
N SER A 155 19.07 -6.87 -16.75
CA SER A 155 18.63 -6.21 -15.52
C SER A 155 19.81 -5.99 -14.57
N VAL A 156 19.67 -4.96 -13.74
CA VAL A 156 20.55 -4.65 -12.62
C VAL A 156 19.73 -4.59 -11.36
N GLY A 157 20.27 -5.04 -10.25
CA GLY A 157 19.55 -4.96 -8.99
C GLY A 157 20.46 -4.88 -7.77
N VAL A 158 19.82 -4.55 -6.66
CA VAL A 158 20.43 -4.45 -5.35
C VAL A 158 19.56 -5.25 -4.37
N ARG A 159 20.15 -6.20 -3.70
CA ARG A 159 19.55 -6.95 -2.59
C ARG A 159 19.91 -6.27 -1.29
N ASP A 160 18.96 -6.19 -0.38
CA ASP A 160 19.11 -5.57 0.94
C ASP A 160 19.46 -4.08 0.90
N PHE A 161 18.73 -3.34 0.06
CA PHE A 161 18.92 -1.89 -0.19
C PHE A 161 18.87 -1.04 1.08
N GLY A 162 18.05 -1.38 2.04
CA GLY A 162 17.87 -0.60 3.27
C GLY A 162 17.47 -1.52 4.42
N GLY A 163 18.16 -2.63 4.56
CA GLY A 163 17.92 -3.66 5.55
C GLY A 163 18.98 -3.75 6.62
N THR A 164 19.16 -4.97 7.15
CA THR A 164 20.15 -5.25 8.21
C THR A 164 21.54 -5.59 7.67
N GLY A 165 21.68 -5.73 6.35
CA GLY A 165 22.95 -5.99 5.67
C GLY A 165 23.42 -7.44 5.75
N LEU A 166 22.59 -8.39 6.20
CA LEU A 166 22.98 -9.81 6.28
C LEU A 166 23.12 -10.47 4.89
N PHE A 167 22.34 -9.99 3.91
CA PHE A 167 22.32 -10.55 2.56
C PHE A 167 22.63 -9.49 1.49
N ASP A 168 23.39 -8.44 1.87
CA ASP A 168 23.65 -7.32 0.99
C ASP A 168 24.45 -7.71 -0.25
N GLY A 169 23.97 -7.35 -1.42
CA GLY A 169 24.67 -7.63 -2.67
C GLY A 169 24.03 -6.97 -3.88
N GLU A 170 24.85 -6.76 -4.88
CA GLU A 170 24.44 -6.18 -6.15
C GLU A 170 24.63 -7.21 -7.27
N PHE A 171 23.86 -7.05 -8.33
CA PHE A 171 23.99 -7.95 -9.49
C PHE A 171 23.68 -7.26 -10.81
N VAL A 172 24.24 -7.82 -11.88
CA VAL A 172 23.83 -7.62 -13.25
C VAL A 172 23.54 -8.98 -13.85
N ALA A 173 22.35 -9.16 -14.41
CA ALA A 173 21.91 -10.42 -14.99
C ALA A 173 21.46 -10.24 -16.44
N ALA A 174 21.75 -11.24 -17.26
CA ALA A 174 21.28 -11.37 -18.64
C ALA A 174 20.53 -12.69 -18.81
N SER A 175 19.31 -12.65 -19.34
CA SER A 175 18.48 -13.83 -19.57
C SER A 175 18.03 -13.95 -21.01
N LYS A 176 18.11 -15.15 -21.57
CA LYS A 176 17.73 -15.43 -22.96
C LYS A 176 16.93 -16.72 -23.08
N ARG A 177 15.80 -16.63 -23.75
CA ARG A 177 14.90 -17.77 -23.94
C ARG A 177 15.15 -18.53 -25.25
N PHE A 178 15.17 -19.85 -25.15
CA PHE A 178 15.28 -20.78 -26.28
C PHE A 178 14.15 -21.82 -26.20
N GLY A 179 12.98 -21.46 -26.71
CA GLY A 179 11.80 -22.31 -26.63
C GLY A 179 11.32 -22.52 -25.18
N SER A 180 11.36 -23.77 -24.72
CA SER A 180 10.99 -24.11 -23.31
C SER A 180 12.14 -23.97 -22.34
N LEU A 181 13.32 -23.55 -22.75
CA LEU A 181 14.49 -23.36 -21.94
C LEU A 181 14.78 -21.87 -21.78
N ASP A 182 14.92 -21.40 -20.56
CA ASP A 182 15.41 -20.06 -20.24
C ASP A 182 16.80 -20.16 -19.61
N VAL A 183 17.73 -19.36 -20.13
CA VAL A 183 19.14 -19.38 -19.72
C VAL A 183 19.49 -18.03 -19.11
N THR A 184 20.03 -18.04 -17.91
CA THR A 184 20.50 -16.83 -17.22
C THR A 184 21.99 -16.93 -16.96
N LEU A 185 22.69 -15.81 -17.19
CA LEU A 185 24.06 -15.58 -16.78
C LEU A 185 24.11 -14.24 -16.02
N GLY A 186 24.65 -14.24 -14.83
CA GLY A 186 24.77 -13.06 -14.00
C GLY A 186 26.16 -12.86 -13.41
N MET A 187 26.42 -11.67 -12.95
CA MET A 187 27.58 -11.30 -12.18
C MET A 187 27.10 -10.63 -10.89
N GLY A 188 27.57 -11.13 -9.75
CA GLY A 188 27.18 -10.64 -8.42
C GLY A 188 28.35 -10.14 -7.60
N TRP A 189 28.06 -9.25 -6.69
CA TRP A 189 28.95 -8.69 -5.67
C TRP A 189 28.36 -8.93 -4.28
N GLY A 190 29.17 -8.71 -3.25
CA GLY A 190 28.73 -8.92 -1.87
C GLY A 190 28.34 -10.36 -1.62
N TYR A 191 27.13 -10.60 -1.06
CA TYR A 191 26.58 -11.91 -0.81
C TYR A 191 26.65 -12.87 -2.02
N MET A 192 26.44 -12.36 -3.21
CA MET A 192 26.46 -13.13 -4.47
C MET A 192 27.86 -13.23 -5.10
N GLY A 193 28.92 -12.77 -4.42
CA GLY A 193 30.26 -12.68 -4.94
C GLY A 193 31.34 -13.43 -4.16
N THR A 194 30.98 -14.37 -3.29
CA THR A 194 31.92 -14.98 -2.32
C THR A 194 32.59 -16.26 -2.85
N SER A 195 32.00 -17.00 -3.79
CA SER A 195 32.55 -18.25 -4.34
C SER A 195 32.94 -18.12 -5.81
N GLY A 196 34.09 -18.68 -6.18
CA GLY A 196 34.56 -18.63 -7.57
C GLY A 196 34.82 -17.21 -8.07
N ASN A 197 35.15 -16.30 -7.18
CA ASN A 197 35.26 -14.89 -7.43
C ASN A 197 36.54 -14.51 -8.20
N PHE A 198 36.47 -13.34 -8.81
CA PHE A 198 37.56 -12.72 -9.56
C PHE A 198 37.60 -11.21 -9.31
N THR A 199 38.72 -10.59 -9.63
CA THR A 199 38.88 -9.14 -9.46
C THR A 199 37.78 -8.36 -10.18
N ASN A 200 37.07 -7.53 -9.45
CA ASN A 200 35.99 -6.69 -9.96
C ASN A 200 36.37 -5.95 -11.26
N PRO A 201 35.61 -6.11 -12.35
CA PRO A 201 35.89 -5.40 -13.60
C PRO A 201 35.94 -3.89 -13.47
N PHE A 202 35.13 -3.31 -12.54
CA PHE A 202 35.12 -1.86 -12.30
C PHE A 202 36.36 -1.36 -11.57
N CYS A 203 37.11 -2.24 -10.89
CA CYS A 203 38.40 -1.92 -10.29
C CYS A 203 39.44 -1.38 -11.32
N LYS A 204 39.34 -1.88 -12.58
CA LYS A 204 40.20 -1.38 -13.67
C LYS A 204 39.88 0.06 -14.09
N ALA A 205 38.62 0.47 -13.88
CA ALA A 205 38.18 1.84 -14.19
C ALA A 205 38.46 2.81 -13.05
N SER A 206 38.34 2.36 -11.79
CA SER A 206 38.62 3.15 -10.59
C SER A 206 38.97 2.26 -9.40
N GLY A 207 40.06 2.57 -8.71
CA GLY A 207 40.50 1.86 -7.51
C GLY A 207 39.47 1.86 -6.35
N LYS A 208 38.49 2.75 -6.40
CA LYS A 208 37.41 2.79 -5.42
C LYS A 208 36.50 1.53 -5.41
N PHE A 209 36.51 0.75 -6.50
CA PHE A 209 35.72 -0.48 -6.62
C PHE A 209 36.49 -1.75 -6.24
N CYS A 210 37.78 -1.64 -5.90
CA CYS A 210 38.63 -2.82 -5.65
C CYS A 210 38.35 -3.49 -4.32
N GLU A 211 37.92 -2.74 -3.32
CA GLU A 211 37.70 -3.24 -1.97
C GLU A 211 36.28 -2.89 -1.51
N ARG A 212 35.57 -3.85 -0.92
CA ARG A 212 34.27 -3.65 -0.26
C ARG A 212 34.56 -3.41 1.23
N PRO A 213 34.06 -2.31 1.83
CA PRO A 213 34.16 -2.10 3.27
C PRO A 213 33.61 -3.29 4.05
N SER A 214 34.36 -3.77 5.06
CA SER A 214 33.95 -4.93 5.87
C SER A 214 32.81 -4.60 6.81
N ASP A 215 32.77 -3.35 7.29
CA ASP A 215 31.79 -2.91 8.26
C ASP A 215 30.57 -2.36 7.54
N PHE A 216 29.44 -3.04 7.70
CA PHE A 216 28.15 -2.49 7.34
C PHE A 216 27.82 -1.39 8.35
N LYS A 217 27.87 -0.14 7.90
CA LYS A 217 27.62 1.03 8.76
C LYS A 217 26.16 1.27 9.06
N GLY A 218 25.27 0.39 8.59
CA GLY A 218 23.84 0.52 8.78
C GLY A 218 23.38 -0.08 10.10
N ASN A 219 22.94 0.75 11.03
CA ASN A 219 22.19 0.32 12.19
C ASN A 219 20.74 0.02 11.79
N GLY A 220 20.47 -1.19 11.27
CA GLY A 220 19.12 -1.68 11.07
C GLY A 220 18.24 -0.87 10.12
N GLY A 221 18.73 -0.48 8.94
CA GLY A 221 17.86 0.13 7.92
C GLY A 221 18.44 1.32 7.15
N SER A 222 19.68 1.68 7.36
CA SER A 222 20.37 2.70 6.56
C SER A 222 20.87 2.12 5.23
N ILE A 223 20.99 3.00 4.21
CA ILE A 223 21.49 2.62 2.89
C ILE A 223 22.98 2.87 2.86
N ASP A 224 23.78 1.82 2.65
CA ASP A 224 25.23 1.95 2.54
C ASP A 224 25.67 1.94 1.07
N PHE A 225 25.55 3.11 0.41
CA PHE A 225 26.03 3.31 -0.97
C PHE A 225 27.54 3.10 -1.13
N GLU A 226 28.32 3.16 -0.04
CA GLU A 226 29.76 2.98 -0.10
C GLU A 226 30.18 1.54 -0.43
N ARG A 227 29.29 0.59 -0.26
CA ARG A 227 29.53 -0.84 -0.54
C ARG A 227 29.17 -1.26 -1.97
N TRP A 228 28.33 -0.49 -2.66
CA TRP A 228 27.74 -0.90 -3.93
C TRP A 228 28.74 -1.16 -5.04
N PHE A 229 28.61 -2.35 -5.67
CA PHE A 229 29.46 -2.83 -6.78
C PHE A 229 30.95 -2.83 -6.45
N LYS A 230 31.32 -2.96 -5.16
CA LYS A 230 32.70 -2.98 -4.68
C LYS A 230 33.12 -4.37 -4.18
N GLY A 231 34.43 -4.58 -4.16
CA GLY A 231 35.05 -5.85 -3.82
C GLY A 231 35.04 -6.83 -5.00
N ASP A 232 35.39 -8.07 -4.74
CA ASP A 232 35.43 -9.12 -5.76
C ASP A 232 34.04 -9.41 -6.31
N ALA A 233 33.98 -9.87 -7.57
CA ALA A 233 32.78 -10.27 -8.27
C ALA A 233 32.81 -11.78 -8.57
N ALA A 234 31.67 -12.40 -8.67
CA ALA A 234 31.57 -13.78 -9.11
C ALA A 234 30.49 -13.97 -10.19
N ILE A 235 30.68 -15.01 -11.02
CA ILE A 235 29.68 -15.37 -12.03
C ILE A 235 28.74 -16.38 -11.41
N TYR A 236 27.45 -16.16 -11.61
CA TYR A 236 26.38 -17.10 -11.32
C TYR A 236 25.51 -17.32 -12.55
N GLY A 237 24.62 -18.28 -12.52
CA GLY A 237 23.68 -18.49 -13.61
C GLY A 237 22.90 -19.77 -13.48
N GLY A 238 22.10 -20.04 -14.50
CA GLY A 238 21.30 -21.26 -14.47
C GLY A 238 20.35 -21.39 -15.64
N LEU A 239 19.56 -22.44 -15.54
CA LEU A 239 18.60 -22.87 -16.53
C LEU A 239 17.24 -23.07 -15.88
N GLU A 240 16.20 -22.59 -16.54
CA GLU A 240 14.82 -22.90 -16.18
C GLU A 240 14.16 -23.60 -17.38
N TYR A 241 13.65 -24.79 -17.13
CA TYR A 241 13.07 -25.65 -18.17
C TYR A 241 11.60 -25.93 -17.92
N GLN A 242 10.73 -25.40 -18.77
CA GLN A 242 9.33 -25.76 -18.78
C GLN A 242 9.17 -27.15 -19.40
N THR A 243 8.81 -28.13 -18.57
CA THR A 243 8.61 -29.49 -19.06
C THR A 243 7.37 -29.61 -19.96
N PRO A 244 7.24 -30.66 -20.76
CA PRO A 244 6.00 -30.93 -21.51
C PRO A 244 4.76 -31.10 -20.63
N PHE A 245 4.95 -31.46 -19.35
CA PHE A 245 3.90 -31.46 -18.34
C PHE A 245 3.76 -30.04 -17.78
N LYS A 246 2.78 -29.29 -18.30
CA LYS A 246 2.61 -27.85 -18.06
C LYS A 246 2.73 -27.38 -16.60
N PRO A 247 2.23 -28.11 -15.58
CA PRO A 247 2.39 -27.67 -14.19
C PRO A 247 3.82 -27.74 -13.66
N LEU A 248 4.73 -28.49 -14.29
CA LEU A 248 6.07 -28.75 -13.77
C LEU A 248 7.14 -27.95 -14.51
N THR A 249 7.90 -27.16 -13.76
CA THR A 249 9.11 -26.46 -14.22
C THR A 249 10.31 -26.96 -13.43
N LEU A 250 11.43 -27.21 -14.09
CA LEU A 250 12.68 -27.63 -13.47
C LEU A 250 13.72 -26.52 -13.55
N LYS A 251 14.54 -26.40 -12.51
CA LYS A 251 15.61 -25.41 -12.41
C LYS A 251 16.95 -26.08 -12.11
N LEU A 252 18.00 -25.55 -12.72
CA LEU A 252 19.39 -25.83 -12.41
C LEU A 252 20.09 -24.48 -12.19
N GLU A 253 20.78 -24.32 -11.08
CA GLU A 253 21.48 -23.08 -10.72
C GLU A 253 22.92 -23.37 -10.37
N TYR A 254 23.83 -22.51 -10.82
CA TYR A 254 25.18 -22.37 -10.32
C TYR A 254 25.22 -21.17 -9.38
N ASP A 255 25.45 -21.45 -8.09
CA ASP A 255 25.41 -20.50 -7.01
C ASP A 255 26.82 -20.01 -6.68
N SER A 256 27.00 -18.71 -6.65
CA SER A 256 28.28 -18.03 -6.38
C SER A 256 28.46 -17.59 -4.92
N ASN A 257 27.63 -18.09 -3.98
CA ASN A 257 27.82 -17.94 -2.55
C ASN A 257 28.48 -19.16 -1.94
N ASP A 258 29.51 -18.97 -1.10
CA ASP A 258 30.17 -20.05 -0.35
C ASP A 258 29.61 -20.26 1.06
N TYR A 259 28.65 -19.44 1.45
CA TYR A 259 27.95 -19.44 2.74
C TYR A 259 28.85 -19.23 3.97
N SER A 260 30.15 -18.99 3.81
CA SER A 260 31.10 -18.84 4.91
C SER A 260 30.88 -17.60 5.78
N GLN A 261 30.21 -16.59 5.22
CA GLN A 261 29.92 -15.34 5.91
C GLN A 261 28.48 -15.25 6.45
N GLU A 262 27.71 -16.33 6.31
CA GLU A 262 26.32 -16.40 6.76
C GLU A 262 26.20 -16.28 8.29
N ALA A 263 25.14 -15.60 8.75
CA ALA A 263 24.91 -15.39 10.18
C ALA A 263 24.88 -16.69 11.01
N PRO A 264 24.26 -17.81 10.56
CA PRO A 264 24.34 -19.08 11.25
C PRO A 264 25.76 -19.59 11.43
N VAL A 265 26.65 -19.38 10.43
CA VAL A 265 28.06 -19.80 10.49
C VAL A 265 28.83 -18.89 11.44
N VAL A 266 28.84 -17.57 11.19
CA VAL A 266 29.71 -16.63 11.91
C VAL A 266 29.27 -16.42 13.34
N ARG A 267 27.97 -16.39 13.62
CA ARG A 267 27.41 -16.12 14.95
C ARG A 267 26.93 -17.40 15.66
N GLY A 268 26.39 -18.37 14.91
CA GLY A 268 25.79 -19.60 15.43
C GLY A 268 26.73 -20.78 15.48
N GLY A 269 27.84 -20.74 14.73
CA GLY A 269 28.79 -21.90 14.64
C GLY A 269 28.20 -23.08 13.87
N VAL A 270 27.17 -22.87 13.06
CA VAL A 270 26.53 -23.89 12.21
C VAL A 270 27.44 -24.15 11.00
N ASP A 271 27.58 -25.41 10.61
CA ASP A 271 28.33 -25.78 9.40
C ASP A 271 27.40 -25.66 8.18
N MET A 272 27.70 -24.67 7.32
CA MET A 272 27.02 -24.45 6.06
C MET A 272 27.98 -24.63 4.87
N THR A 273 28.91 -25.55 4.95
CA THR A 273 29.89 -25.80 3.89
C THR A 273 29.19 -26.13 2.59
N GLN A 274 29.53 -25.39 1.53
CA GLN A 274 29.01 -25.63 0.18
C GLN A 274 29.72 -26.89 -0.41
N HIS A 275 29.05 -28.03 -0.41
CA HIS A 275 29.58 -29.27 -0.99
C HIS A 275 29.56 -29.28 -2.52
N THR A 276 28.62 -28.52 -3.11
CA THR A 276 28.55 -28.29 -4.54
C THR A 276 27.93 -26.91 -4.81
N PRO A 277 28.42 -26.16 -5.79
CA PRO A 277 27.80 -24.91 -6.23
C PRO A 277 26.55 -25.11 -7.09
N TRP A 278 26.16 -26.35 -7.36
CA TRP A 278 24.99 -26.65 -8.17
C TRP A 278 23.78 -26.95 -7.33
N ASN A 279 22.72 -26.17 -7.57
CA ASN A 279 21.42 -26.33 -6.94
C ASN A 279 20.41 -26.87 -7.98
N LEU A 280 19.53 -27.75 -7.53
CA LEU A 280 18.45 -28.33 -8.33
C LEU A 280 17.10 -27.96 -7.74
N GLY A 281 16.17 -27.52 -8.58
CA GLY A 281 14.83 -27.11 -8.14
C GLY A 281 13.72 -27.65 -9.03
N ALA A 282 12.55 -27.79 -8.45
CA ALA A 282 11.31 -28.12 -9.14
C ALA A 282 10.18 -27.25 -8.58
N LEU A 283 9.39 -26.72 -9.51
CA LEU A 283 8.21 -25.91 -9.25
C LEU A 283 7.00 -26.68 -9.76
N TYR A 284 5.99 -26.83 -8.92
CA TYR A 284 4.73 -27.43 -9.29
C TYR A 284 3.59 -26.43 -9.14
N ARG A 285 3.03 -26.02 -10.25
CA ARG A 285 1.90 -25.09 -10.29
C ARG A 285 0.63 -25.84 -9.93
N LEU A 286 0.07 -25.50 -8.76
CA LEU A 286 -1.18 -26.08 -8.26
C LEU A 286 -2.38 -25.53 -9.03
N ASN A 287 -2.35 -24.23 -9.30
CA ASN A 287 -3.35 -23.49 -10.08
C ASN A 287 -2.74 -22.15 -10.55
N ASP A 288 -3.55 -21.22 -11.05
CA ASP A 288 -3.05 -19.95 -11.58
C ASP A 288 -2.52 -19.00 -10.52
N TRP A 289 -2.92 -19.17 -9.26
CA TRP A 289 -2.54 -18.30 -8.14
C TRP A 289 -1.62 -18.97 -7.11
N ALA A 290 -1.32 -20.28 -7.20
CA ALA A 290 -0.49 -21.00 -6.23
C ALA A 290 0.52 -21.93 -6.89
N THR A 291 1.76 -21.84 -6.45
CA THR A 291 2.87 -22.70 -6.89
C THR A 291 3.59 -23.27 -5.67
N ALA A 292 3.80 -24.57 -5.65
CA ALA A 292 4.69 -25.24 -4.68
C ALA A 292 6.10 -25.34 -5.27
N LYS A 293 7.12 -25.16 -4.43
CA LYS A 293 8.52 -25.23 -4.82
C LYS A 293 9.32 -26.14 -3.89
N VAL A 294 10.26 -26.83 -4.44
CA VAL A 294 11.24 -27.64 -3.71
C VAL A 294 12.58 -27.50 -4.39
N SER A 295 13.64 -27.36 -3.61
CA SER A 295 15.01 -27.32 -4.10
C SER A 295 15.96 -28.10 -3.22
N TYR A 296 17.02 -28.60 -3.83
CA TYR A 296 18.17 -29.22 -3.15
C TYR A 296 19.39 -28.36 -3.43
N GLU A 297 19.91 -27.76 -2.39
CA GLU A 297 20.88 -26.67 -2.45
C GLU A 297 22.16 -27.05 -1.70
N ARG A 298 23.31 -26.49 -2.13
CA ARG A 298 24.64 -26.68 -1.53
C ARG A 298 25.13 -28.14 -1.53
N GLY A 299 24.30 -29.11 -1.95
CA GLY A 299 24.58 -30.55 -1.91
C GLY A 299 24.17 -31.23 -0.61
N ASP A 300 23.52 -30.53 0.32
CA ASP A 300 23.11 -31.07 1.62
C ASP A 300 21.74 -30.55 2.12
N THR A 301 21.23 -29.44 1.58
CA THR A 301 20.06 -28.73 2.12
C THR A 301 18.83 -28.91 1.24
N LEU A 302 17.73 -29.34 1.84
CA LEU A 302 16.40 -29.34 1.22
C LEU A 302 15.62 -28.11 1.63
N THR A 303 15.21 -27.31 0.64
CA THR A 303 14.34 -26.14 0.83
C THR A 303 12.97 -26.44 0.23
N MET A 304 11.92 -26.14 0.98
CA MET A 304 10.53 -26.27 0.52
C MET A 304 9.84 -24.91 0.64
N GLY A 305 8.92 -24.62 -0.28
CA GLY A 305 8.21 -23.34 -0.23
C GLY A 305 6.98 -23.31 -1.09
N PHE A 306 6.34 -22.16 -1.07
CA PHE A 306 5.18 -21.87 -1.92
C PHE A 306 5.15 -20.39 -2.30
N ASP A 307 4.54 -20.11 -3.43
CA ASP A 307 4.28 -18.77 -3.94
C ASP A 307 2.78 -18.61 -4.17
N LEU A 308 2.22 -17.48 -3.74
CA LEU A 308 0.84 -17.07 -3.99
C LEU A 308 0.88 -15.81 -4.83
N THR A 309 0.29 -15.85 -6.01
CA THR A 309 0.41 -14.80 -7.02
C THR A 309 -0.96 -14.25 -7.41
N THR A 310 -1.07 -12.94 -7.52
CA THR A 310 -2.22 -12.26 -8.14
C THR A 310 -1.72 -11.09 -8.97
N ASN A 311 -2.50 -10.61 -9.94
CA ASN A 311 -2.14 -9.42 -10.71
C ASN A 311 -3.13 -8.29 -10.44
N PHE A 312 -2.66 -7.18 -9.90
CA PHE A 312 -3.47 -6.02 -9.57
C PHE A 312 -4.08 -5.33 -10.80
N ASN A 313 -3.55 -5.57 -12.00
CA ASN A 313 -4.16 -5.09 -13.25
C ASN A 313 -5.31 -5.97 -13.75
N GLU A 314 -5.43 -7.23 -13.25
CA GLU A 314 -6.37 -8.23 -13.74
C GLU A 314 -7.50 -8.54 -12.77
N ILE A 315 -7.49 -7.96 -11.56
CA ILE A 315 -8.56 -8.16 -10.57
C ILE A 315 -9.83 -7.48 -11.09
N ALA A 316 -10.85 -8.27 -11.38
CA ALA A 316 -12.15 -7.78 -11.83
C ALA A 316 -13.15 -7.70 -10.67
N SER A 317 -14.00 -6.68 -10.68
CA SER A 317 -15.13 -6.56 -9.76
C SER A 317 -16.26 -7.49 -10.18
N THR A 318 -16.88 -8.15 -9.20
CA THR A 318 -18.08 -8.97 -9.42
C THR A 318 -19.25 -8.37 -8.64
N TRP A 319 -19.99 -7.47 -9.27
CA TRP A 319 -21.04 -6.75 -8.58
C TRP A 319 -22.41 -7.41 -8.72
N ARG A 320 -23.21 -7.28 -7.67
CA ARG A 320 -24.66 -7.39 -7.69
C ARG A 320 -25.21 -5.98 -7.50
N ASP A 321 -25.32 -5.26 -8.60
CA ASP A 321 -25.73 -3.88 -8.60
C ASP A 321 -27.25 -3.75 -8.80
N THR A 322 -27.79 -2.58 -8.42
CA THR A 322 -29.14 -2.16 -8.77
C THR A 322 -29.26 -2.03 -10.29
N GLU A 323 -30.35 -2.51 -10.87
CA GLU A 323 -30.58 -2.36 -12.31
C GLU A 323 -30.55 -0.87 -12.71
N ALA A 324 -29.98 -0.59 -13.86
CA ALA A 324 -30.01 0.76 -14.42
C ALA A 324 -31.46 1.15 -14.75
N ALA A 325 -31.83 2.39 -14.45
CA ALA A 325 -33.15 2.88 -14.83
C ALA A 325 -33.27 2.97 -16.36
N GLU A 326 -34.38 2.51 -16.91
CA GLU A 326 -34.71 2.73 -18.31
C GLU A 326 -35.19 4.17 -18.52
N LEU A 327 -34.79 4.79 -19.63
CA LEU A 327 -35.27 6.13 -19.98
C LEU A 327 -36.78 6.09 -20.29
N ARG A 328 -37.54 6.92 -19.57
CA ARG A 328 -39.00 7.05 -19.70
C ARG A 328 -39.38 8.52 -19.93
N PRO A 329 -40.46 8.82 -20.63
CA PRO A 329 -40.98 10.19 -20.68
C PRO A 329 -41.39 10.65 -19.27
N THR A 330 -41.02 11.88 -18.91
CA THR A 330 -41.50 12.49 -17.66
C THR A 330 -43.00 12.84 -17.74
N GLU A 331 -43.72 12.69 -16.64
CA GLU A 331 -45.11 13.12 -16.51
C GLU A 331 -45.23 14.55 -15.96
N ALA A 332 -44.14 15.06 -15.34
CA ALA A 332 -44.13 16.40 -14.74
C ALA A 332 -44.04 17.50 -15.80
N SER A 333 -44.89 18.51 -15.68
CA SER A 333 -44.90 19.73 -16.54
C SER A 333 -44.23 20.93 -15.87
N SER A 334 -44.06 20.89 -14.55
CA SER A 334 -43.37 21.94 -13.76
C SER A 334 -42.55 21.29 -12.63
N MET A 335 -41.60 22.03 -12.06
CA MET A 335 -40.78 21.56 -10.92
C MET A 335 -41.62 21.30 -9.68
N ASP A 336 -42.75 21.97 -9.50
CA ASP A 336 -43.63 21.79 -8.36
C ASP A 336 -44.39 20.43 -8.39
N GLU A 337 -44.43 19.77 -9.54
CA GLU A 337 -45.04 18.45 -9.73
C GLU A 337 -44.02 17.31 -9.54
N VAL A 338 -42.74 17.63 -9.42
CA VAL A 338 -41.67 16.62 -9.25
C VAL A 338 -41.60 16.13 -7.83
N ASP A 339 -41.64 14.82 -7.66
CA ASP A 339 -41.33 14.17 -6.37
C ASP A 339 -39.81 14.19 -6.14
N LEU A 340 -39.33 15.26 -5.49
CA LEU A 340 -37.90 15.48 -5.25
C LEU A 340 -37.31 14.51 -4.25
N ALA A 341 -38.11 14.01 -3.29
CA ALA A 341 -37.64 13.01 -2.34
C ALA A 341 -37.34 11.69 -3.06
N LYS A 342 -38.24 11.26 -3.95
CA LYS A 342 -38.02 10.08 -4.78
C LYS A 342 -36.86 10.26 -5.77
N LEU A 343 -36.73 11.44 -6.38
CA LEU A 343 -35.60 11.76 -7.27
C LEU A 343 -34.26 11.58 -6.54
N THR A 344 -34.11 12.15 -5.34
CA THR A 344 -32.88 12.04 -4.55
C THR A 344 -32.61 10.64 -4.03
N GLU A 345 -33.64 9.87 -3.65
CA GLU A 345 -33.52 8.45 -3.29
C GLU A 345 -33.05 7.60 -4.49
N GLU A 346 -33.58 7.83 -5.69
CA GLU A 346 -33.13 7.12 -6.90
C GLU A 346 -31.72 7.59 -7.35
N LEU A 347 -31.36 8.84 -7.15
CA LEU A 347 -30.01 9.34 -7.41
C LEU A 347 -28.97 8.64 -6.51
N ASP A 348 -29.28 8.42 -5.23
CA ASP A 348 -28.44 7.67 -4.33
C ASP A 348 -28.40 6.18 -4.70
N THR A 349 -29.56 5.51 -4.74
CA THR A 349 -29.61 4.05 -4.86
C THR A 349 -29.20 3.53 -6.23
N ILE A 350 -29.52 4.25 -7.33
CA ILE A 350 -29.25 3.84 -8.71
C ILE A 350 -27.95 4.45 -9.22
N ALA A 351 -27.73 5.75 -8.99
CA ALA A 351 -26.59 6.47 -9.53
C ALA A 351 -25.44 6.72 -8.53
N GLY A 352 -25.69 6.52 -7.22
CA GLY A 352 -24.69 6.62 -6.16
C GLY A 352 -24.32 8.06 -5.77
N TYR A 353 -25.18 9.04 -6.09
CA TYR A 353 -25.06 10.41 -5.59
C TYR A 353 -25.77 10.55 -4.26
N ASP A 354 -25.03 10.32 -3.19
CA ASP A 354 -25.53 10.43 -1.82
C ASP A 354 -25.71 11.89 -1.41
N GLN A 355 -26.65 12.11 -0.47
CA GLN A 355 -26.93 13.41 0.15
C GLN A 355 -27.20 14.54 -0.87
N ALA A 356 -27.94 14.20 -1.93
CA ALA A 356 -28.13 15.08 -3.06
C ALA A 356 -28.95 16.33 -2.72
N GLN A 357 -28.49 17.49 -3.19
CA GLN A 357 -29.23 18.76 -3.22
C GLN A 357 -29.72 19.04 -4.64
N VAL A 358 -30.94 19.49 -4.76
CA VAL A 358 -31.57 19.84 -6.04
C VAL A 358 -31.84 21.34 -6.08
N LEU A 359 -31.23 22.02 -7.04
CA LEU A 359 -31.40 23.45 -7.27
C LEU A 359 -31.79 23.69 -8.73
N VAL A 360 -32.40 24.85 -9.02
CA VAL A 360 -32.79 25.23 -10.37
C VAL A 360 -32.33 26.65 -10.65
N ASP A 361 -31.74 26.84 -11.84
CA ASP A 361 -31.38 28.14 -12.40
C ASP A 361 -31.96 28.26 -13.82
N GLY A 362 -33.14 28.89 -13.93
CA GLY A 362 -33.85 29.00 -15.19
C GLY A 362 -34.20 27.65 -15.82
N ASN A 363 -33.51 27.28 -16.90
CA ASN A 363 -33.70 26.01 -17.62
C ASN A 363 -32.62 24.98 -17.28
N THR A 364 -31.85 25.22 -16.24
CA THR A 364 -30.79 24.33 -15.77
C THR A 364 -31.17 23.72 -14.42
N LEU A 365 -31.17 22.41 -14.34
CA LEU A 365 -31.21 21.70 -13.07
C LEU A 365 -29.77 21.51 -12.55
N VAL A 366 -29.55 21.85 -11.30
CA VAL A 366 -28.25 21.59 -10.61
C VAL A 366 -28.49 20.55 -9.54
N VAL A 367 -27.77 19.43 -9.64
CA VAL A 367 -27.71 18.38 -8.62
C VAL A 367 -26.33 18.39 -8.01
N LYS A 368 -26.24 18.59 -6.70
CA LYS A 368 -24.99 18.48 -5.94
C LYS A 368 -25.05 17.22 -5.07
N GLY A 369 -24.04 16.38 -5.10
CA GLY A 369 -23.99 15.16 -4.30
C GLY A 369 -22.61 14.51 -4.27
N GLU A 370 -22.35 13.71 -3.27
CA GLU A 370 -21.15 12.91 -3.13
C GLU A 370 -21.28 11.60 -3.90
N GLN A 371 -20.31 11.25 -4.75
CA GLN A 371 -20.31 9.96 -5.45
C GLN A 371 -19.71 8.88 -4.56
N VAL A 372 -20.57 8.05 -3.95
CA VAL A 372 -20.16 7.00 -2.99
C VAL A 372 -20.12 5.59 -3.59
N LYS A 373 -20.66 5.42 -4.81
CA LYS A 373 -20.92 4.10 -5.39
C LYS A 373 -19.96 3.74 -6.53
N TYR A 374 -19.82 4.61 -7.53
CA TYR A 374 -19.05 4.30 -8.73
C TYR A 374 -17.74 5.06 -8.78
N ARG A 375 -16.63 4.33 -8.95
CA ARG A 375 -15.33 4.91 -9.28
C ARG A 375 -15.27 5.35 -10.75
N ASP A 376 -16.06 4.71 -11.60
CA ASP A 376 -16.24 5.09 -13.00
C ASP A 376 -17.27 6.22 -13.11
N ARG A 377 -16.77 7.40 -13.44
CA ARG A 377 -17.58 8.61 -13.55
C ARG A 377 -18.63 8.51 -14.66
N GLU A 378 -18.32 7.84 -15.76
CA GLU A 378 -19.22 7.74 -16.91
C GLU A 378 -20.45 6.92 -16.56
N VAL A 379 -20.26 5.80 -15.87
CA VAL A 379 -21.35 4.99 -15.33
C VAL A 379 -22.23 5.79 -14.37
N ALA A 380 -21.60 6.56 -13.46
CA ALA A 380 -22.33 7.40 -12.51
C ALA A 380 -23.16 8.47 -13.23
N LEU A 381 -22.56 9.17 -14.21
CA LEU A 381 -23.21 10.24 -14.98
C LEU A 381 -24.36 9.70 -15.85
N GLU A 382 -24.18 8.55 -16.52
CA GLU A 382 -25.21 7.94 -17.35
C GLU A 382 -26.44 7.56 -16.50
N ARG A 383 -26.21 6.88 -15.37
CA ARG A 383 -27.27 6.50 -14.44
C ARG A 383 -27.95 7.72 -13.83
N GLY A 384 -27.18 8.73 -13.40
CA GLY A 384 -27.71 9.97 -12.84
C GLY A 384 -28.52 10.77 -13.86
N ALA A 385 -28.01 10.90 -15.09
CA ALA A 385 -28.74 11.59 -16.17
C ALA A 385 -30.05 10.89 -16.54
N THR A 386 -30.08 9.55 -16.51
CA THR A 386 -31.31 8.77 -16.78
C THR A 386 -32.32 8.98 -15.68
N VAL A 387 -31.93 8.89 -14.41
CA VAL A 387 -32.81 9.16 -13.26
C VAL A 387 -33.37 10.60 -13.35
N ILE A 388 -32.51 11.59 -13.58
CA ILE A 388 -32.94 12.98 -13.74
C ILE A 388 -33.95 13.12 -14.90
N ALA A 389 -33.64 12.53 -16.06
CA ALA A 389 -34.49 12.65 -17.26
C ALA A 389 -35.89 12.04 -17.07
N ASN A 390 -36.03 11.02 -16.19
CA ASN A 390 -37.29 10.38 -15.90
C ASN A 390 -38.21 11.19 -14.97
N HIS A 391 -37.67 12.13 -14.20
CA HIS A 391 -38.40 12.91 -13.21
C HIS A 391 -38.61 14.37 -13.62
N ILE A 392 -37.66 14.95 -14.37
CA ILE A 392 -37.57 16.40 -14.57
C ILE A 392 -38.31 16.84 -15.84
N PRO A 393 -39.09 17.94 -15.78
CA PRO A 393 -39.83 18.49 -16.93
C PRO A 393 -38.94 18.81 -18.14
N ASP A 394 -39.49 18.63 -19.36
CA ASP A 394 -38.76 18.81 -20.64
C ASP A 394 -38.28 20.22 -20.94
N TYR A 395 -38.78 21.26 -20.25
CA TYR A 395 -38.27 22.61 -20.41
C TYR A 395 -36.90 22.82 -19.81
N ILE A 396 -36.49 21.96 -18.87
CA ILE A 396 -35.11 21.89 -18.38
C ILE A 396 -34.25 21.26 -19.46
N ASN A 397 -33.34 22.03 -20.02
CA ASN A 397 -32.53 21.60 -21.18
C ASN A 397 -31.08 21.26 -20.84
N THR A 398 -30.66 21.54 -19.61
CA THR A 398 -29.32 21.24 -19.11
C THR A 398 -29.42 20.61 -17.72
N TYR A 399 -28.78 19.45 -17.53
CA TYR A 399 -28.54 18.86 -16.21
C TYR A 399 -27.10 19.14 -15.82
N GLN A 400 -26.92 19.69 -14.65
CA GLN A 400 -25.64 20.06 -14.10
C GLN A 400 -25.39 19.20 -12.86
N ILE A 401 -24.46 18.26 -12.94
CA ILE A 401 -24.09 17.41 -11.79
C ILE A 401 -22.80 17.97 -11.22
N VAL A 402 -22.85 18.38 -9.94
CA VAL A 402 -21.72 18.88 -9.18
C VAL A 402 -21.34 17.83 -8.16
N GLU A 403 -20.17 17.20 -8.32
CA GLU A 403 -19.65 16.29 -7.33
C GLU A 403 -19.10 17.07 -6.13
N THR A 404 -19.47 16.62 -4.94
CA THR A 404 -19.09 17.24 -3.66
C THR A 404 -18.34 16.25 -2.78
N SER A 405 -17.67 16.77 -1.77
CA SER A 405 -17.14 16.04 -0.62
C SER A 405 -17.27 16.91 0.63
N ASN A 406 -16.77 16.44 1.77
CA ASN A 406 -16.72 17.27 2.98
C ASN A 406 -15.90 18.56 2.76
N ALA A 407 -14.90 18.56 1.86
CA ALA A 407 -14.08 19.74 1.55
C ALA A 407 -14.85 20.82 0.76
N GLY A 408 -15.96 20.47 0.06
CA GLY A 408 -16.75 21.39 -0.74
C GLY A 408 -17.09 20.85 -2.12
N GLU A 409 -17.29 21.75 -3.07
CA GLU A 409 -17.64 21.43 -4.46
C GLU A 409 -16.37 21.17 -5.28
N LEU A 410 -16.29 20.00 -5.93
CA LEU A 410 -15.05 19.54 -6.55
C LEU A 410 -14.96 19.88 -8.04
N PHE A 411 -15.97 19.51 -8.79
CA PHE A 411 -16.08 19.83 -10.22
C PHE A 411 -17.52 19.63 -10.67
N GLN A 412 -17.81 20.08 -11.88
CA GLN A 412 -19.13 20.10 -12.45
C GLN A 412 -19.13 19.45 -13.83
N THR A 413 -20.18 18.66 -14.10
CA THR A 413 -20.46 18.10 -15.41
C THR A 413 -21.79 18.66 -15.93
N ASP A 414 -21.76 19.35 -17.05
CA ASP A 414 -22.94 19.82 -17.76
C ASP A 414 -23.37 18.76 -18.78
N ILE A 415 -24.63 18.33 -18.71
CA ILE A 415 -25.24 17.36 -19.60
C ILE A 415 -26.35 18.04 -20.41
N LYS A 416 -26.23 18.00 -21.72
CA LYS A 416 -27.29 18.55 -22.62
C LYS A 416 -28.44 17.55 -22.71
N ALA A 417 -29.55 17.82 -22.01
CA ALA A 417 -30.69 16.93 -21.86
C ALA A 417 -31.20 16.33 -23.18
N ASN A 418 -31.39 17.19 -24.21
CA ASN A 418 -31.88 16.74 -25.51
C ASN A 418 -30.91 15.83 -26.27
N GLN A 419 -29.59 16.05 -26.12
CA GLN A 419 -28.58 15.19 -26.74
C GLN A 419 -28.53 13.86 -26.02
N PHE A 420 -28.49 13.89 -24.67
CA PHE A 420 -28.52 12.69 -23.82
C PHE A 420 -29.75 11.81 -24.11
N LYS A 421 -30.98 12.40 -24.09
CA LYS A 421 -32.21 11.64 -24.36
C LYS A 421 -32.22 11.00 -25.76
N LYS A 422 -31.65 11.67 -26.78
CA LYS A 422 -31.49 11.09 -28.13
C LYS A 422 -30.47 9.93 -28.11
N SER A 423 -29.31 10.10 -27.51
CA SER A 423 -28.27 9.08 -27.41
C SER A 423 -28.82 7.85 -26.67
N ALA A 424 -29.43 8.03 -25.52
CA ALA A 424 -30.02 6.94 -24.72
C ALA A 424 -31.17 6.21 -25.47
N SER A 425 -31.90 6.90 -26.34
CA SER A 425 -32.95 6.29 -27.18
C SER A 425 -32.39 5.42 -28.32
N TYR A 426 -31.13 5.63 -28.70
CA TYR A 426 -30.42 4.86 -29.73
C TYR A 426 -29.32 3.97 -29.12
N SER A 427 -29.59 3.39 -27.95
CA SER A 427 -28.64 2.54 -27.22
C SER A 427 -28.00 1.40 -28.05
N TYR A 428 -28.67 0.94 -29.10
CA TYR A 428 -28.15 -0.06 -30.03
C TYR A 428 -26.96 0.43 -30.90
N LEU A 429 -26.66 1.72 -30.89
CA LEU A 429 -25.49 2.32 -31.56
C LEU A 429 -24.32 2.51 -30.58
N ASP A 430 -24.49 2.07 -29.32
CA ASP A 430 -23.52 2.21 -28.22
C ASP A 430 -22.95 3.65 -28.11
N PRO A 431 -23.83 4.68 -27.94
CA PRO A 431 -23.39 6.07 -27.85
C PRO A 431 -22.71 6.31 -26.50
N ASP A 432 -21.56 6.98 -26.53
CA ASP A 432 -20.85 7.39 -25.33
C ASP A 432 -21.56 8.61 -24.67
N ILE A 433 -21.74 8.57 -23.33
CA ILE A 433 -22.26 9.72 -22.55
C ILE A 433 -21.41 10.99 -22.77
N LYS A 434 -20.13 10.83 -23.05
CA LYS A 434 -19.20 11.94 -23.36
C LYS A 434 -19.67 12.85 -24.47
N ASP A 435 -20.41 12.32 -25.43
CA ASP A 435 -20.93 13.11 -26.55
C ASP A 435 -21.95 14.17 -26.12
N SER A 436 -22.58 13.97 -24.96
CA SER A 436 -23.59 14.90 -24.40
C SER A 436 -23.09 15.68 -23.19
N THR A 437 -21.86 15.44 -22.71
CA THR A 437 -21.32 15.99 -21.47
C THR A 437 -20.17 16.97 -21.70
N GLN A 438 -20.01 17.90 -20.76
CA GLN A 438 -18.86 18.79 -20.67
C GLN A 438 -18.43 18.96 -19.22
N ASN A 439 -17.23 18.48 -18.89
CA ASN A 439 -16.63 18.65 -17.56
C ASN A 439 -15.94 20.01 -17.46
N ARG A 440 -16.12 20.69 -16.32
CA ARG A 440 -15.47 21.97 -16.04
C ARG A 440 -15.29 22.21 -14.53
N ASP A 441 -14.54 23.23 -14.19
CA ASP A 441 -14.49 23.73 -12.81
C ASP A 441 -15.85 24.28 -12.40
N VAL A 442 -16.14 24.21 -11.09
CA VAL A 442 -17.43 24.65 -10.57
C VAL A 442 -17.61 26.14 -10.83
N ALA A 443 -18.74 26.52 -11.44
CA ALA A 443 -19.12 27.88 -11.64
C ALA A 443 -20.06 28.35 -10.53
N SER A 444 -19.89 29.60 -10.08
CA SER A 444 -20.85 30.21 -9.19
C SER A 444 -22.23 30.23 -9.83
N THR A 445 -23.26 29.79 -9.12
CA THR A 445 -24.64 29.75 -9.59
C THR A 445 -25.53 30.61 -8.70
N SER A 446 -26.56 31.21 -9.31
CA SER A 446 -27.66 31.90 -8.62
C SER A 446 -28.89 30.98 -8.45
N ALA A 447 -28.68 29.68 -8.56
CA ALA A 447 -29.73 28.67 -8.50
C ALA A 447 -30.51 28.71 -7.17
N VAL A 448 -31.79 28.49 -7.24
CA VAL A 448 -32.69 28.42 -6.09
C VAL A 448 -32.74 26.95 -5.63
N GLU A 449 -32.50 26.72 -4.35
CA GLU A 449 -32.63 25.38 -3.74
C GLU A 449 -34.11 24.98 -3.65
N TYR A 450 -34.43 23.81 -4.20
CA TYR A 450 -35.75 23.20 -4.13
C TYR A 450 -35.82 22.08 -3.12
N TYR A 451 -34.70 21.35 -2.92
CA TYR A 451 -34.66 20.22 -2.00
C TYR A 451 -33.24 19.93 -1.51
N ASP A 452 -33.12 19.54 -0.24
CA ASP A 452 -31.87 19.16 0.41
C ASP A 452 -32.07 17.84 1.13
N ALA A 453 -31.44 16.77 0.62
CA ALA A 453 -31.53 15.42 1.19
C ALA A 453 -30.40 15.10 2.18
N ARG A 454 -29.54 16.08 2.52
CA ARG A 454 -28.37 15.81 3.40
C ARG A 454 -28.81 15.43 4.80
N GLU A 455 -28.28 14.31 5.27
CA GLU A 455 -28.45 13.86 6.63
C GLU A 455 -27.46 14.56 7.56
N ARG A 456 -27.92 15.02 8.70
CA ARG A 456 -27.11 15.73 9.69
C ARG A 456 -26.47 14.83 10.72
N PHE A 457 -26.91 13.59 10.81
CA PHE A 457 -26.46 12.66 11.85
C PHE A 457 -26.25 11.28 11.26
N ASP A 458 -25.05 10.72 11.41
CA ASP A 458 -24.70 9.37 11.01
C ASP A 458 -24.05 8.59 12.16
N VAL A 459 -24.34 7.29 12.22
CA VAL A 459 -23.72 6.35 13.15
C VAL A 459 -23.34 5.09 12.39
N SER A 460 -22.07 4.73 12.48
CA SER A 460 -21.57 3.51 11.86
C SER A 460 -20.74 2.67 12.83
N VAL A 461 -20.72 1.36 12.59
CA VAL A 461 -19.86 0.42 13.30
C VAL A 461 -19.02 -0.32 12.26
N SER A 462 -17.72 -0.31 12.45
CA SER A 462 -16.78 -0.95 11.54
C SER A 462 -15.73 -1.78 12.30
N PRO A 463 -15.33 -2.95 11.77
CA PRO A 463 -14.19 -3.67 12.30
C PRO A 463 -12.90 -2.92 11.98
N ASN A 464 -11.94 -2.98 12.91
CA ASN A 464 -10.59 -2.45 12.71
C ASN A 464 -9.56 -3.51 13.06
N LEU A 465 -8.57 -3.66 12.19
CA LEU A 465 -7.39 -4.49 12.43
C LEU A 465 -6.14 -3.59 12.37
N ALA A 466 -5.65 -3.19 13.52
CA ALA A 466 -4.34 -2.54 13.63
C ALA A 466 -3.27 -3.62 13.57
N GLN A 467 -2.24 -3.44 12.72
CA GLN A 467 -1.18 -4.44 12.52
C GLN A 467 0.18 -3.76 12.37
N SER A 468 1.19 -4.43 12.88
CA SER A 468 2.59 -4.08 12.65
C SER A 468 3.40 -5.33 12.36
N PHE A 469 4.27 -5.26 11.36
CA PHE A 469 5.13 -6.36 10.94
C PHE A 469 6.59 -6.01 11.13
N GLY A 470 7.37 -7.05 11.40
CA GLY A 470 8.82 -6.94 11.43
C GLY A 470 9.34 -6.19 12.66
N SER A 471 8.62 -6.20 13.78
CA SER A 471 9.18 -5.80 15.06
C SER A 471 10.27 -6.79 15.47
N ALA A 472 11.27 -6.32 16.22
CA ALA A 472 12.29 -7.20 16.83
C ALA A 472 11.69 -8.07 17.96
N GLU A 473 10.60 -7.60 18.56
CA GLU A 473 9.91 -8.27 19.68
C GLU A 473 9.06 -9.45 19.20
N ASP A 474 8.27 -9.24 18.15
CA ASP A 474 7.48 -10.28 17.48
C ASP A 474 7.35 -9.92 15.99
N PHE A 475 7.31 -10.92 15.13
CA PHE A 475 7.13 -10.71 13.69
C PHE A 475 5.83 -9.99 13.37
N TYR A 476 4.75 -10.34 14.04
CA TYR A 476 3.42 -9.83 13.79
C TYR A 476 2.71 -9.42 15.06
N LEU A 477 2.51 -8.13 15.22
CA LEU A 477 1.67 -7.56 16.26
C LEU A 477 0.33 -7.14 15.66
N TYR A 478 -0.76 -7.44 16.36
CA TYR A 478 -2.10 -7.10 15.90
C TYR A 478 -3.03 -6.73 17.05
N ALA A 479 -4.00 -5.87 16.74
CA ALA A 479 -5.17 -5.64 17.57
C ALA A 479 -6.41 -5.60 16.68
N LEU A 480 -7.35 -6.49 16.96
CA LEU A 480 -8.66 -6.54 16.32
C LEU A 480 -9.68 -5.90 17.23
N GLY A 481 -10.40 -4.94 16.74
CA GLY A 481 -11.42 -4.23 17.51
C GLY A 481 -12.57 -3.73 16.65
N LEU A 482 -13.45 -2.98 17.28
CA LEU A 482 -14.57 -2.31 16.62
C LEU A 482 -14.45 -0.80 16.84
N TYR A 483 -14.64 -0.04 15.78
CA TYR A 483 -14.93 1.39 15.87
C TYR A 483 -16.43 1.62 15.83
N THR A 484 -16.92 2.41 16.79
CA THR A 484 -18.24 3.04 16.68
C THR A 484 -18.02 4.50 16.36
N ASN A 485 -18.40 4.90 15.16
CA ASN A 485 -18.22 6.26 14.67
C ASN A 485 -19.56 7.00 14.71
N VAL A 486 -19.51 8.26 15.08
CA VAL A 486 -20.64 9.19 15.12
C VAL A 486 -20.23 10.46 14.41
N SER A 487 -21.05 10.95 13.50
CA SER A 487 -20.90 12.23 12.82
C SER A 487 -22.15 13.07 12.98
N PHE A 488 -21.98 14.36 13.30
CA PHE A 488 -23.06 15.34 13.40
C PHE A 488 -22.66 16.64 12.72
N TRP A 489 -23.40 17.01 11.68
CA TRP A 489 -23.24 18.26 10.95
C TRP A 489 -24.06 19.40 11.58
N ALA A 490 -23.40 20.28 12.30
CA ALA A 490 -24.03 21.45 12.92
C ALA A 490 -24.47 22.48 11.85
N THR A 491 -23.67 22.63 10.81
CA THR A 491 -23.94 23.40 9.59
C THR A 491 -23.50 22.58 8.37
N ASN A 492 -23.57 23.16 7.19
CA ASN A 492 -23.16 22.45 5.95
C ASN A 492 -21.63 22.25 5.85
N ASN A 493 -20.86 22.91 6.70
CA ASN A 493 -19.39 22.91 6.67
C ASN A 493 -18.75 22.75 8.07
N ILE A 494 -19.55 22.51 9.11
CA ILE A 494 -19.05 22.24 10.47
C ILE A 494 -19.56 20.90 10.95
N GLU A 495 -18.62 19.99 11.17
CA GLU A 495 -18.86 18.63 11.66
C GLU A 495 -18.32 18.46 13.07
N LEU A 496 -19.10 17.80 13.93
CA LEU A 496 -18.63 17.18 15.17
C LEU A 496 -18.59 15.67 14.96
N SER A 497 -17.40 15.10 14.98
CA SER A 497 -17.20 13.66 14.81
C SER A 497 -16.57 13.03 16.04
N GLY A 498 -16.96 11.80 16.32
CA GLY A 498 -16.44 11.00 17.43
C GLY A 498 -16.24 9.54 17.04
N SER A 499 -15.23 8.89 17.62
CA SER A 499 -14.94 7.47 17.41
C SER A 499 -14.57 6.82 18.73
N LEU A 500 -15.32 5.77 19.09
CA LEU A 500 -15.04 4.91 20.23
C LEU A 500 -14.45 3.61 19.72
N TYR A 501 -13.27 3.23 20.20
CA TYR A 501 -12.65 1.96 19.94
C TYR A 501 -12.95 0.96 21.05
N ILE A 502 -13.30 -0.26 20.68
CA ILE A 502 -13.49 -1.39 21.57
C ILE A 502 -12.51 -2.48 21.13
N ASN A 503 -11.55 -2.80 22.00
CA ASN A 503 -10.60 -3.87 21.80
C ASN A 503 -11.27 -5.23 22.01
N LEU A 504 -11.13 -6.15 21.05
CA LEU A 504 -11.66 -7.51 21.14
C LEU A 504 -10.57 -8.53 21.43
N ILE A 505 -9.45 -8.43 20.75
CA ILE A 505 -8.30 -9.31 20.90
C ILE A 505 -7.05 -8.64 20.33
N ASP A 506 -5.95 -8.76 21.04
CA ASP A 506 -4.63 -8.29 20.61
C ASP A 506 -3.52 -9.22 21.09
N ASN A 507 -2.29 -8.97 20.67
CA ASN A 507 -1.07 -9.61 21.16
C ASN A 507 0.03 -8.59 21.49
N TYR A 508 -0.36 -7.36 21.83
CA TYR A 508 0.57 -6.28 22.15
C TYR A 508 1.28 -6.49 23.50
N ASP A 509 0.83 -7.43 24.34
CA ASP A 509 1.54 -7.92 25.51
C ASP A 509 2.96 -8.41 25.19
N LYS A 510 3.21 -8.81 23.94
CA LYS A 510 4.52 -9.20 23.43
C LYS A 510 5.42 -8.02 23.07
N PHE A 511 4.87 -6.82 22.91
CA PHE A 511 5.63 -5.62 22.62
C PHE A 511 6.18 -5.01 23.90
N ASN A 512 7.42 -5.36 24.26
CA ASN A 512 8.08 -4.95 25.50
C ASN A 512 8.85 -3.62 25.39
N TYR A 513 8.84 -3.01 24.20
CA TYR A 513 9.53 -1.75 23.94
C TYR A 513 8.74 -0.59 24.48
N THR A 514 8.85 -0.29 25.76
CA THR A 514 8.17 0.84 26.40
C THR A 514 9.11 2.00 26.69
N VAL A 515 10.36 1.73 27.09
CA VAL A 515 11.40 2.72 27.38
C VAL A 515 12.78 2.13 27.13
N PRO A 516 13.76 2.84 26.51
CA PRO A 516 15.14 2.35 26.37
C PRO A 516 15.77 1.99 27.69
N GLU A 517 16.57 0.93 27.70
CA GLU A 517 17.21 0.41 28.91
C GLU A 517 18.15 1.41 29.58
N ASP A 518 18.82 2.25 28.82
CA ASP A 518 19.82 3.20 29.32
C ASP A 518 19.24 4.50 29.85
N GLY A 519 17.96 4.80 29.64
CA GLY A 519 17.30 5.99 30.13
C GLY A 519 17.84 7.31 29.57
N THR A 520 18.69 7.24 28.51
CA THR A 520 19.34 8.42 27.91
C THR A 520 18.59 9.03 26.77
N ASP A 521 17.48 8.43 26.36
CA ASP A 521 16.76 8.85 25.18
C ASP A 521 16.10 10.22 25.35
N GLN A 522 16.46 11.11 24.46
CA GLN A 522 15.97 12.48 24.41
C GLN A 522 14.77 12.67 23.47
N THR A 523 14.45 11.66 22.65
CA THR A 523 13.33 11.72 21.71
C THR A 523 12.02 11.41 22.42
N ALA A 524 10.98 12.22 22.17
CA ALA A 524 9.67 12.00 22.77
C ALA A 524 9.01 10.71 22.22
N ARG A 525 8.35 9.96 23.10
CA ARG A 525 7.67 8.70 22.83
C ARG A 525 6.31 8.93 22.17
N VAL A 526 6.28 9.18 20.88
CA VAL A 526 5.08 9.57 20.12
C VAL A 526 4.37 8.39 19.46
N ARG A 527 5.06 7.21 19.30
CA ARG A 527 4.47 5.97 18.77
C ARG A 527 4.85 4.74 19.59
N THR A 528 6.00 4.70 20.22
CA THR A 528 6.45 3.54 21.00
C THR A 528 5.63 3.29 22.26
N LEU A 529 4.84 4.26 22.74
CA LEU A 529 3.83 4.10 23.79
C LEU A 529 2.49 3.52 23.28
N PHE A 530 2.36 3.15 22.01
CA PHE A 530 1.11 2.71 21.41
C PHE A 530 0.48 1.51 22.12
N ARG A 531 1.29 0.61 22.68
CA ARG A 531 0.82 -0.53 23.48
C ARG A 531 -0.14 -0.12 24.59
N GLU A 532 0.20 0.91 25.38
CA GLU A 532 -0.60 1.36 26.52
C GLU A 532 -1.99 1.86 26.11
N TYR A 533 -2.13 2.35 24.88
CA TYR A 533 -3.43 2.76 24.36
C TYR A 533 -4.21 1.58 23.76
N VAL A 534 -3.54 0.59 23.18
CA VAL A 534 -4.18 -0.53 22.46
C VAL A 534 -4.74 -1.57 23.42
N GLU A 535 -4.05 -1.84 24.53
CA GLU A 535 -4.46 -2.83 25.54
C GLU A 535 -5.71 -2.41 26.33
N GLU A 536 -6.09 -1.13 26.30
CA GLU A 536 -7.31 -0.65 26.95
C GLU A 536 -8.57 -1.26 26.29
N PRO A 537 -9.50 -1.86 27.09
CA PRO A 537 -10.68 -2.55 26.56
C PRO A 537 -11.60 -1.65 25.75
N ALA A 538 -11.70 -0.37 26.11
CA ALA A 538 -12.46 0.66 25.40
C ALA A 538 -11.83 2.02 25.60
N ARG A 539 -11.71 2.81 24.53
CA ARG A 539 -11.17 4.16 24.59
C ARG A 539 -11.86 5.10 23.61
N LEU A 540 -11.89 6.36 23.99
CA LEU A 540 -12.21 7.42 23.06
C LEU A 540 -11.04 7.58 22.10
N ASP A 541 -11.19 7.11 20.84
CA ASP A 541 -10.15 7.24 19.83
C ASP A 541 -10.10 8.69 19.32
N ARG A 542 -11.25 9.25 18.96
CA ARG A 542 -11.37 10.61 18.41
C ARG A 542 -12.61 11.32 18.94
N LEU A 543 -12.51 12.63 19.11
CA LEU A 543 -13.64 13.55 19.29
C LEU A 543 -13.20 14.91 18.77
N GLN A 544 -13.65 15.28 17.59
CA GLN A 544 -13.13 16.42 16.86
C GLN A 544 -14.25 17.28 16.30
N LEU A 545 -14.11 18.60 16.41
CA LEU A 545 -14.85 19.58 15.65
C LEU A 545 -14.02 19.97 14.44
N THR A 546 -14.60 19.88 13.23
CA THR A 546 -13.94 20.25 11.97
C THR A 546 -14.79 21.28 11.23
N TRP A 547 -14.15 22.35 10.75
CA TRP A 547 -14.72 23.35 9.88
C TRP A 547 -14.04 23.30 8.53
N PHE A 548 -14.82 23.08 7.48
CA PHE A 548 -14.37 23.08 6.07
C PHE A 548 -14.77 24.38 5.41
N GLU A 549 -13.94 24.85 4.46
CA GLU A 549 -14.25 26.04 3.64
C GLU A 549 -13.71 25.85 2.22
N ASP A 550 -14.60 26.04 1.26
CA ASP A 550 -14.30 26.05 -0.17
C ASP A 550 -14.32 27.49 -0.67
N TYR A 551 -13.17 28.01 -1.09
CA TYR A 551 -13.02 29.37 -1.62
C TYR A 551 -13.23 29.45 -3.13
N GLY A 552 -13.56 28.32 -3.78
CA GLY A 552 -13.61 28.20 -5.23
C GLY A 552 -12.23 28.18 -5.89
N SER A 553 -12.22 28.00 -7.20
CA SER A 553 -10.98 27.96 -8.00
C SER A 553 -9.92 26.95 -7.52
N GLY A 554 -10.36 25.91 -6.80
CA GLY A 554 -9.49 24.84 -6.28
C GLY A 554 -8.76 25.15 -4.99
N ILE A 555 -9.20 26.15 -4.23
CA ILE A 555 -8.65 26.47 -2.90
C ILE A 555 -9.60 25.95 -1.84
N TYR A 556 -9.12 25.01 -1.02
CA TYR A 556 -9.84 24.39 0.08
C TYR A 556 -9.10 24.58 1.39
N SER A 557 -9.83 24.68 2.49
CA SER A 557 -9.24 24.68 3.82
C SER A 557 -10.07 23.88 4.81
N GLN A 558 -9.40 23.41 5.87
CA GLN A 558 -10.05 22.90 7.07
C GLN A 558 -9.37 23.45 8.32
N ALA A 559 -10.17 23.64 9.37
CA ALA A 559 -9.68 23.90 10.73
C ALA A 559 -10.32 22.88 11.67
N TYR A 560 -9.56 22.36 12.60
CA TYR A 560 -10.02 21.30 13.48
C TYR A 560 -9.49 21.45 14.91
N ALA A 561 -10.25 20.96 15.88
CA ALA A 561 -9.87 21.00 17.28
C ALA A 561 -10.51 19.84 18.06
N GLY A 562 -9.79 19.27 19.01
CA GLY A 562 -10.26 18.21 19.89
C GLY A 562 -9.26 17.08 20.08
N TYR A 563 -9.77 15.88 20.30
CA TYR A 563 -8.99 14.64 20.36
C TYR A 563 -8.84 14.10 18.93
N LEU A 564 -7.65 14.30 18.37
CA LEU A 564 -7.40 14.12 16.93
C LEU A 564 -7.16 12.65 16.56
N GLU A 565 -6.54 11.92 17.45
CA GLU A 565 -6.29 10.47 17.37
C GLU A 565 -6.17 9.87 18.78
N SER A 566 -5.97 8.55 18.87
CA SER A 566 -5.83 7.87 20.17
C SER A 566 -4.76 8.47 21.06
N MET A 567 -3.64 8.95 20.49
CA MET A 567 -2.47 9.43 21.23
C MET A 567 -2.35 10.95 21.31
N PHE A 568 -3.08 11.73 20.52
CA PHE A 568 -2.91 13.19 20.46
C PHE A 568 -4.24 13.95 20.45
N ALA A 569 -4.27 15.02 21.25
CA ALA A 569 -5.26 16.08 21.19
C ALA A 569 -4.61 17.35 20.61
N GLY A 570 -5.40 18.27 20.06
CA GLY A 570 -4.83 19.49 19.52
C GLY A 570 -5.81 20.38 18.78
N VAL A 571 -5.25 21.45 18.19
CA VAL A 571 -5.94 22.37 17.31
C VAL A 571 -5.06 22.66 16.10
N GLY A 572 -5.63 22.60 14.92
CA GLY A 572 -4.87 22.78 13.69
C GLY A 572 -5.71 23.21 12.50
N GLY A 573 -5.04 23.32 11.39
CA GLY A 573 -5.66 23.61 10.12
C GLY A 573 -4.79 23.19 8.93
N GLU A 574 -5.43 23.08 7.80
CA GLU A 574 -4.83 22.71 6.52
C GLU A 574 -5.41 23.59 5.41
N VAL A 575 -4.60 23.96 4.45
CA VAL A 575 -4.99 24.65 3.22
C VAL A 575 -4.42 23.90 2.04
N LEU A 576 -5.23 23.67 1.01
CA LEU A 576 -4.84 23.00 -0.22
C LEU A 576 -5.20 23.88 -1.41
N TYR A 577 -4.27 24.00 -2.34
CA TYR A 577 -4.54 24.50 -3.69
C TYR A 577 -4.41 23.33 -4.69
N ARG A 578 -5.51 22.96 -5.32
CA ARG A 578 -5.62 21.91 -6.34
C ARG A 578 -6.43 22.39 -7.52
N PRO A 579 -5.80 22.92 -8.58
CA PRO A 579 -6.50 23.37 -9.78
C PRO A 579 -7.29 22.23 -10.42
N TYR A 580 -8.40 22.54 -11.05
CA TYR A 580 -9.21 21.57 -11.78
C TYR A 580 -8.41 20.89 -12.90
N ASN A 581 -8.56 19.58 -13.03
CA ASN A 581 -7.88 18.73 -14.02
C ASN A 581 -6.36 18.92 -14.09
N SER A 582 -5.76 19.25 -12.93
CA SER A 582 -4.32 19.44 -12.80
C SER A 582 -3.64 18.14 -12.34
N ASN A 583 -2.44 17.91 -12.84
CA ASN A 583 -1.58 16.80 -12.39
C ASN A 583 -0.69 17.17 -11.19
N TRP A 584 -0.92 18.32 -10.54
CA TRP A 584 -0.23 18.75 -9.36
C TRP A 584 -1.15 19.48 -8.38
N ALA A 585 -0.75 19.49 -7.12
CA ALA A 585 -1.35 20.29 -6.06
C ALA A 585 -0.28 20.70 -5.05
N ILE A 586 -0.59 21.67 -4.21
CA ILE A 586 0.23 22.07 -3.07
C ILE A 586 -0.64 22.32 -1.86
N GLY A 587 -0.23 21.78 -0.72
CA GLY A 587 -0.91 21.95 0.57
C GLY A 587 0.04 22.38 1.67
N ALA A 588 -0.52 22.95 2.72
CA ALA A 588 0.20 23.27 3.95
C ALA A 588 -0.71 23.01 5.14
N ASP A 589 -0.19 22.38 6.19
CA ASP A 589 -0.87 22.17 7.45
C ASP A 589 -0.02 22.54 8.65
N VAL A 590 -0.67 22.88 9.75
CA VAL A 590 -0.04 23.10 11.05
C VAL A 590 -1.00 22.71 12.15
N THR A 591 -0.50 22.02 13.19
CA THR A 591 -1.27 21.58 14.35
C THR A 591 -0.45 21.81 15.62
N ALA A 592 -1.05 22.48 16.58
CA ALA A 592 -0.58 22.47 17.96
C ALA A 592 -1.12 21.22 18.65
N ILE A 593 -0.25 20.43 19.24
CA ILE A 593 -0.56 19.11 19.80
C ILE A 593 -0.19 18.99 21.26
N SER A 594 -0.91 18.12 21.97
CA SER A 594 -0.57 17.61 23.29
C SER A 594 -0.84 16.11 23.32
N GLN A 595 0.09 15.33 23.87
CA GLN A 595 -0.07 13.87 23.93
C GLN A 595 -1.05 13.50 25.04
N ARG A 596 -1.95 12.59 24.74
CA ARG A 596 -2.98 12.12 25.67
C ARG A 596 -2.38 11.17 26.69
N ASP A 597 -2.91 11.22 27.89
CA ASP A 597 -2.60 10.27 28.94
C ASP A 597 -3.34 8.95 28.67
N PRO A 598 -2.64 7.79 28.53
CA PRO A 598 -3.29 6.51 28.25
C PRO A 598 -4.24 6.06 29.36
N ASP A 599 -3.99 6.45 30.63
CA ASP A 599 -4.81 6.10 31.80
C ASP A 599 -6.11 6.92 31.89
N SER A 600 -6.32 7.87 30.94
CA SER A 600 -7.48 8.77 30.97
C SER A 600 -8.13 8.92 29.58
N TRP A 601 -9.46 9.00 29.56
CA TRP A 601 -10.20 9.26 28.33
C TRP A 601 -10.02 10.70 27.81
N PHE A 602 -9.75 11.67 28.71
CA PHE A 602 -9.80 13.10 28.39
C PHE A 602 -8.54 13.88 28.80
N ALA A 603 -7.70 13.33 29.68
CA ALA A 603 -6.48 14.03 30.09
C ALA A 603 -5.39 13.97 29.01
N THR A 604 -4.52 14.96 29.06
CA THR A 604 -3.24 15.00 28.37
C THR A 604 -2.13 15.06 29.39
N PHE A 605 -0.91 14.70 29.03
CA PHE A 605 0.23 14.84 29.91
C PHE A 605 0.47 16.32 30.27
N ASP A 606 0.67 16.58 31.54
CA ASP A 606 0.92 17.93 32.09
C ASP A 606 2.41 18.30 32.09
N GLU A 607 3.29 17.27 32.09
CA GLU A 607 4.75 17.40 32.14
C GLU A 607 5.40 16.62 31.03
N GLU A 608 6.48 17.17 30.48
CA GLU A 608 7.24 16.57 29.38
C GLU A 608 7.96 15.27 29.78
N TRP A 609 8.37 15.17 31.06
CA TRP A 609 9.08 14.02 31.59
C TRP A 609 8.19 13.17 32.48
N GLN A 610 8.05 11.92 32.12
CA GLN A 610 7.26 10.94 32.86
C GLN A 610 8.18 9.94 33.55
N THR A 611 7.79 9.47 34.76
CA THR A 611 8.53 8.44 35.49
C THR A 611 8.21 7.06 34.91
N HIS A 612 9.24 6.22 34.77
CA HIS A 612 9.05 4.86 34.27
C HIS A 612 8.16 4.04 35.25
N PRO A 613 7.14 3.30 34.77
CA PRO A 613 6.19 2.60 35.64
C PRO A 613 6.83 1.59 36.59
N THR A 614 7.90 0.91 36.17
CA THR A 614 8.56 -0.17 36.92
C THR A 614 9.91 0.22 37.53
N ASP A 615 10.53 1.35 37.11
CA ASP A 615 11.79 1.86 37.64
C ASP A 615 11.73 3.35 37.95
N PRO A 616 11.52 3.75 39.22
CA PRO A 616 11.41 5.17 39.59
C PRO A 616 12.68 6.01 39.33
N ASN A 617 13.81 5.39 39.03
CA ASN A 617 15.05 6.09 38.69
C ASN A 617 15.17 6.43 37.20
N ARG A 618 14.25 5.95 36.39
CA ARG A 618 14.20 6.22 34.96
C ARG A 618 13.05 7.16 34.61
N SER A 619 13.23 7.92 33.57
CA SER A 619 12.20 8.78 33.01
C SER A 619 12.21 8.72 31.48
N TYR A 620 11.08 9.00 30.87
CA TYR A 620 10.94 9.10 29.44
C TYR A 620 10.22 10.41 29.05
N ARG A 621 10.39 10.82 27.82
CA ARG A 621 9.88 12.08 27.32
C ARG A 621 8.58 11.86 26.53
N VAL A 622 7.59 12.72 26.73
CA VAL A 622 6.33 12.82 25.99
C VAL A 622 6.15 14.24 25.45
N ILE A 623 5.14 14.46 24.62
CA ILE A 623 4.79 15.80 24.13
C ILE A 623 3.68 16.39 24.98
N ASP A 624 4.01 17.15 26.03
CA ASP A 624 3.03 17.92 26.79
C ASP A 624 2.46 19.07 25.93
N LYS A 625 3.33 19.79 25.19
CA LYS A 625 3.00 20.86 24.26
C LYS A 625 3.96 20.83 23.06
N GLY A 626 3.41 20.67 21.88
CA GLY A 626 4.19 20.59 20.66
C GLY A 626 3.48 21.19 19.46
N THR A 627 4.19 21.22 18.36
CA THR A 627 3.63 21.60 17.05
C THR A 627 4.16 20.64 15.98
N THR A 628 3.28 20.26 15.06
CA THR A 628 3.62 19.49 13.85
C THR A 628 2.99 20.16 12.64
N GLY A 629 3.53 19.93 11.44
CA GLY A 629 2.95 20.45 10.22
C GLY A 629 3.92 20.41 9.05
N PHE A 630 3.36 20.40 7.85
CA PHE A 630 4.08 20.20 6.60
C PHE A 630 3.63 21.17 5.52
N VAL A 631 4.55 21.48 4.62
CA VAL A 631 4.22 21.98 3.28
C VAL A 631 4.45 20.81 2.33
N THR A 632 3.41 20.38 1.62
CA THR A 632 3.42 19.18 0.79
C THR A 632 3.09 19.51 -0.66
N GLY A 633 3.98 19.13 -1.57
CA GLY A 633 3.75 19.12 -3.00
C GLY A 633 3.26 17.74 -3.46
N TYR A 634 2.29 17.74 -4.34
CA TYR A 634 1.71 16.54 -4.95
C TYR A 634 1.92 16.61 -6.46
N TYR A 635 2.41 15.53 -7.06
CA TYR A 635 2.67 15.51 -8.50
C TYR A 635 2.36 14.14 -9.12
N MET A 636 1.56 14.14 -10.19
CA MET A 636 1.20 12.97 -10.98
C MET A 636 1.84 13.11 -12.38
N PRO A 637 3.00 12.46 -12.63
CA PRO A 637 3.65 12.49 -13.92
C PRO A 637 2.74 12.00 -15.05
N GLN A 638 2.82 12.66 -16.20
CA GLN A 638 2.14 12.23 -17.41
C GLN A 638 3.08 11.48 -18.36
N TRP A 639 4.24 11.03 -17.85
CA TRP A 639 5.22 10.29 -18.64
C TRP A 639 4.82 8.81 -18.73
N GLU A 640 4.88 8.22 -19.91
CA GLU A 640 4.50 6.82 -20.15
C GLU A 640 5.19 5.84 -19.20
N PHE A 641 6.49 6.01 -18.94
CA PHE A 641 7.27 5.14 -18.06
C PHE A 641 6.97 5.32 -16.55
N LEU A 642 6.23 6.38 -16.16
CA LEU A 642 5.73 6.66 -14.81
C LEU A 642 4.22 6.91 -14.81
N SER A 643 3.48 6.31 -15.74
CA SER A 643 2.04 6.47 -15.79
C SER A 643 1.39 6.02 -14.48
N ASP A 644 0.31 6.70 -14.10
CA ASP A 644 -0.53 6.32 -12.97
C ASP A 644 0.18 6.30 -11.62
N THR A 645 1.16 7.19 -11.48
CA THR A 645 1.93 7.36 -10.24
C THR A 645 1.64 8.69 -9.58
N LEU A 646 1.78 8.72 -8.27
CA LEU A 646 1.68 9.92 -7.45
C LEU A 646 2.92 10.04 -6.56
N PHE A 647 3.54 11.21 -6.60
CA PHE A 647 4.57 11.63 -5.67
C PHE A 647 3.97 12.64 -4.69
N LYS A 648 4.16 12.41 -3.39
CA LYS A 648 3.88 13.39 -2.34
C LYS A 648 5.21 13.70 -1.67
N VAL A 649 5.61 14.96 -1.64
CA VAL A 649 6.85 15.40 -1.01
C VAL A 649 6.51 16.51 -0.01
N GLY A 650 6.60 16.18 1.28
CA GLY A 650 6.34 17.09 2.39
C GLY A 650 7.62 17.46 3.12
N PHE A 651 7.80 18.75 3.39
CA PHE A 651 8.84 19.26 4.25
C PHE A 651 8.20 19.92 5.48
N GLY A 652 8.66 19.56 6.68
CA GLY A 652 8.04 20.08 7.89
C GLY A 652 8.56 19.49 9.18
N LYS A 653 7.77 19.67 10.22
CA LYS A 653 8.05 19.22 11.58
C LYS A 653 7.19 18.01 11.94
N PHE A 654 7.85 16.93 12.34
CA PHE A 654 7.23 15.69 12.78
C PHE A 654 6.72 15.76 14.24
N LEU A 655 6.05 14.69 14.68
CA LEU A 655 5.42 14.63 16.02
C LEU A 655 6.42 14.73 17.16
N ALA A 656 7.57 14.07 17.07
CA ALA A 656 8.60 14.11 18.12
C ALA A 656 9.35 15.46 18.18
N GLY A 657 9.04 16.37 17.26
CA GLY A 657 9.64 17.70 17.21
C GLY A 657 10.80 17.82 16.20
N ASP A 658 11.21 16.72 15.62
CA ASP A 658 12.22 16.63 14.57
C ASP A 658 11.72 17.27 13.26
N VAL A 659 12.67 17.75 12.45
CA VAL A 659 12.38 18.45 11.18
C VAL A 659 12.96 17.67 10.01
N GLY A 660 12.24 17.61 8.90
CA GLY A 660 12.76 16.90 7.75
C GLY A 660 11.80 16.77 6.59
N THR A 661 12.03 15.77 5.77
CA THR A 661 11.28 15.53 4.54
C THR A 661 10.61 14.16 4.57
N ARG A 662 9.32 14.12 4.23
CA ARG A 662 8.59 12.89 3.95
C ARG A 662 8.36 12.77 2.46
N ILE A 663 8.77 11.65 1.89
CA ILE A 663 8.55 11.31 0.48
C ILE A 663 7.63 10.09 0.44
N ASP A 664 6.56 10.18 -0.32
CA ASP A 664 5.63 9.08 -0.58
C ASP A 664 5.49 8.91 -2.09
N PHE A 665 5.65 7.68 -2.53
CA PHE A 665 5.47 7.28 -3.91
C PHE A 665 4.40 6.20 -3.99
N SER A 666 3.45 6.33 -4.90
CA SER A 666 2.42 5.31 -5.12
C SER A 666 2.10 5.13 -6.60
N LYS A 667 1.69 3.91 -6.93
CA LYS A 667 1.22 3.47 -8.25
C LYS A 667 -0.21 2.98 -8.14
N GLN A 668 -1.08 3.47 -9.00
CA GLN A 668 -2.44 2.93 -9.18
C GLN A 668 -2.45 1.95 -10.35
N PHE A 669 -3.00 0.77 -10.11
CA PHE A 669 -3.19 -0.29 -11.09
C PHE A 669 -4.58 -0.19 -11.74
N LYS A 670 -4.80 -0.90 -12.87
CA LYS A 670 -6.06 -0.82 -13.65
C LYS A 670 -7.30 -1.19 -12.84
N SER A 671 -7.20 -2.16 -11.94
CA SER A 671 -8.31 -2.51 -11.02
C SER A 671 -8.65 -1.39 -10.02
N GLY A 672 -7.80 -0.35 -9.92
CA GLY A 672 -7.90 0.69 -8.91
C GLY A 672 -7.16 0.38 -7.61
N VAL A 673 -6.52 -0.77 -7.46
CA VAL A 673 -5.59 -1.03 -6.35
C VAL A 673 -4.43 -0.04 -6.42
N ILE A 674 -4.03 0.52 -5.28
CA ILE A 674 -2.87 1.41 -5.16
C ILE A 674 -1.85 0.71 -4.26
N ALA A 675 -0.60 0.61 -4.72
CA ALA A 675 0.53 0.25 -3.88
C ALA A 675 1.47 1.45 -3.74
N GLY A 676 1.94 1.70 -2.53
CA GLY A 676 2.82 2.82 -2.26
C GLY A 676 3.85 2.52 -1.17
N ALA A 677 4.87 3.34 -1.14
CA ALA A 677 5.92 3.31 -0.13
C ALA A 677 6.30 4.73 0.27
N PHE A 678 6.70 4.89 1.52
CA PHE A 678 7.14 6.19 2.02
C PHE A 678 8.42 6.10 2.83
N VAL A 679 9.14 7.21 2.89
CA VAL A 679 10.30 7.41 3.75
C VAL A 679 10.22 8.80 4.40
N SER A 680 10.53 8.87 5.71
CA SER A 680 10.68 10.12 6.45
C SER A 680 12.15 10.27 6.86
N LEU A 681 12.81 11.27 6.33
CA LEU A 681 14.18 11.63 6.62
C LEU A 681 14.17 12.83 7.57
N THR A 682 14.85 12.74 8.71
CA THR A 682 14.83 13.76 9.76
C THR A 682 16.21 14.24 10.12
N ASP A 683 16.30 15.28 10.95
CA ASP A 683 17.53 15.86 11.47
C ASP A 683 18.01 15.15 12.75
N LEU A 684 17.33 14.11 13.23
CA LEU A 684 17.77 13.32 14.38
C LEU A 684 19.05 12.54 14.08
N SER A 685 19.92 12.41 15.07
CA SER A 685 21.04 11.47 15.01
C SER A 685 20.55 10.02 15.00
N GLU A 686 21.39 9.08 14.56
CA GLU A 686 21.05 7.65 14.61
C GLU A 686 20.79 7.17 16.04
N GLU A 687 21.48 7.72 17.04
CA GLU A 687 21.31 7.41 18.46
C GLU A 687 19.97 7.91 19.00
N ASP A 688 19.53 9.12 18.59
CA ASP A 688 18.27 9.72 19.04
C ASP A 688 17.06 9.18 18.28
N PHE A 689 17.25 8.66 17.06
CA PHE A 689 16.17 8.16 16.21
C PHE A 689 15.59 6.83 16.73
N GLY A 690 16.40 6.03 17.40
CA GLY A 690 16.08 4.69 17.85
C GLY A 690 16.64 3.62 16.90
N GLU A 691 15.81 2.73 16.39
CA GLU A 691 16.25 1.67 15.46
C GLU A 691 16.38 2.24 14.03
N GLY A 692 17.60 2.48 13.55
CA GLY A 692 17.93 3.01 12.23
C GLY A 692 17.95 4.54 12.18
N SER A 693 18.02 5.12 10.98
CA SER A 693 18.21 6.56 10.76
C SER A 693 17.03 7.26 10.06
N TYR A 694 15.98 6.52 9.72
CA TYR A 694 14.77 7.06 9.07
C TYR A 694 13.58 6.10 9.18
N THR A 695 12.38 6.66 9.22
CA THR A 695 11.12 5.89 9.17
C THR A 695 10.76 5.56 7.74
N LYS A 696 10.40 4.33 7.50
CA LYS A 696 9.94 3.83 6.19
C LYS A 696 8.76 2.88 6.35
N GLY A 697 7.95 2.80 5.32
CA GLY A 697 6.83 1.87 5.27
C GLY A 697 6.31 1.72 3.87
N PHE A 698 5.42 0.76 3.70
CA PHE A 698 4.69 0.55 2.46
C PHE A 698 3.22 0.28 2.76
N TYR A 699 2.37 0.47 1.76
CA TYR A 699 0.95 0.25 1.90
C TYR A 699 0.33 -0.27 0.61
N VAL A 700 -0.79 -0.96 0.78
CA VAL A 700 -1.69 -1.36 -0.32
C VAL A 700 -3.08 -0.84 0.01
N SER A 701 -3.66 -0.08 -0.89
CA SER A 701 -5.02 0.45 -0.78
C SER A 701 -5.91 -0.24 -1.81
N ILE A 702 -6.96 -0.90 -1.32
CA ILE A 702 -7.85 -1.74 -2.14
C ILE A 702 -9.24 -1.13 -2.12
N PRO A 703 -9.86 -0.87 -3.28
CA PRO A 703 -11.26 -0.45 -3.35
C PRO A 703 -12.20 -1.50 -2.77
N PHE A 704 -13.20 -1.07 -2.02
CA PHE A 704 -14.18 -2.01 -1.43
C PHE A 704 -15.00 -2.78 -2.48
N ASP A 705 -15.20 -2.21 -3.65
CA ASP A 705 -15.90 -2.86 -4.76
C ASP A 705 -15.15 -4.06 -5.37
N LEU A 706 -13.86 -4.24 -5.03
CA LEU A 706 -13.09 -5.46 -5.31
C LEU A 706 -13.23 -6.51 -4.21
N LEU A 707 -13.60 -6.10 -2.99
CA LEU A 707 -13.71 -6.97 -1.81
C LEU A 707 -15.14 -7.38 -1.52
N THR A 708 -16.12 -6.65 -2.06
CA THR A 708 -17.55 -6.86 -1.83
C THR A 708 -18.29 -7.06 -3.15
N VAL A 709 -19.52 -7.52 -3.05
CA VAL A 709 -20.40 -7.70 -4.22
C VAL A 709 -21.22 -6.43 -4.57
N LYS A 710 -20.92 -5.31 -3.91
CA LYS A 710 -21.59 -4.02 -4.15
C LYS A 710 -20.57 -3.02 -4.67
N PRO A 711 -20.89 -2.20 -5.66
CA PRO A 711 -20.04 -1.10 -6.07
C PRO A 711 -19.85 -0.10 -4.91
N SER A 712 -18.64 0.44 -4.78
CA SER A 712 -18.29 1.42 -3.76
C SER A 712 -17.08 2.23 -4.21
N SER A 713 -17.10 3.54 -4.00
CA SER A 713 -15.93 4.40 -4.19
C SER A 713 -14.95 4.35 -3.01
N ASN A 714 -15.38 3.84 -1.86
CA ASN A 714 -14.57 3.74 -0.65
C ASN A 714 -13.44 2.71 -0.80
N ARG A 715 -12.40 2.87 0.01
CA ARG A 715 -11.18 2.07 -0.02
C ARG A 715 -10.80 1.63 1.39
N THR A 716 -10.11 0.47 1.49
CA THR A 716 -9.38 0.09 2.69
C THR A 716 -7.88 0.15 2.42
N GLN A 717 -7.09 0.51 3.42
CA GLN A 717 -5.64 0.58 3.30
C GLN A 717 -4.98 -0.27 4.37
N PHE A 718 -4.05 -1.13 3.91
CA PHE A 718 -3.17 -1.90 4.77
C PHE A 718 -1.79 -1.25 4.72
N THR A 719 -1.33 -0.77 5.87
CA THR A 719 -0.03 -0.11 5.99
C THR A 719 0.89 -0.94 6.87
N TRP A 720 2.12 -1.12 6.44
CA TRP A 720 3.19 -1.80 7.17
C TRP A 720 4.28 -0.80 7.52
N GLN A 721 4.39 -0.53 8.80
CA GLN A 721 5.37 0.38 9.36
C GLN A 721 5.87 -0.19 10.68
N PRO A 722 7.18 -0.21 10.95
CA PRO A 722 7.71 -0.60 12.26
C PRO A 722 7.25 0.37 13.35
N LEU A 723 6.84 -0.17 14.52
CA LEU A 723 6.40 0.60 15.70
C LEU A 723 7.55 1.02 16.62
N THR A 724 8.77 0.58 16.36
CA THR A 724 9.94 0.79 17.23
C THR A 724 10.62 2.14 17.04
N ARG A 725 9.94 3.12 16.42
CA ARG A 725 10.53 4.41 16.06
C ARG A 725 9.61 5.57 16.39
N ASP A 726 10.18 6.60 16.97
CA ASP A 726 9.48 7.85 17.29
C ASP A 726 9.85 8.99 16.34
N GLY A 727 11.05 8.99 15.77
CA GLY A 727 11.45 9.96 14.75
C GLY A 727 10.70 9.79 13.42
N GLY A 728 10.46 10.88 12.71
CA GLY A 728 9.81 10.89 11.39
C GLY A 728 8.33 10.51 11.40
N GLN A 729 7.66 10.56 12.54
CA GLN A 729 6.25 10.21 12.70
C GLN A 729 5.33 11.39 12.42
N VAL A 730 4.21 11.12 11.76
CA VAL A 730 3.20 12.13 11.40
C VAL A 730 1.91 11.94 12.19
N LEU A 731 1.13 13.02 12.33
CA LEU A 731 -0.20 12.99 12.94
C LEU A 731 -1.19 12.29 11.99
N ASN A 732 -2.02 11.38 12.52
CA ASN A 732 -3.10 10.73 11.79
C ASN A 732 -4.33 11.63 11.78
N LYS A 733 -4.42 12.53 10.79
CA LYS A 733 -5.58 13.42 10.61
C LYS A 733 -6.81 12.63 10.19
N GLN A 734 -7.99 13.02 10.66
CA GLN A 734 -9.26 12.42 10.24
C GLN A 734 -9.51 12.66 8.75
N TYR A 735 -9.30 13.89 8.32
CA TYR A 735 -9.45 14.30 6.93
C TYR A 735 -8.13 14.83 6.39
N ASN A 736 -7.85 14.52 5.14
CA ASN A 736 -6.76 15.07 4.37
C ASN A 736 -7.36 15.73 3.13
N LEU A 737 -7.15 17.03 2.95
CA LEU A 737 -7.79 17.77 1.86
C LEU A 737 -7.42 17.24 0.46
N PHE A 738 -6.21 16.71 0.30
CA PHE A 738 -5.81 16.13 -0.98
C PHE A 738 -6.65 14.89 -1.32
N GLU A 739 -6.96 14.05 -0.34
CA GLU A 739 -7.82 12.86 -0.52
C GLU A 739 -9.29 13.26 -0.69
N GLN A 740 -9.78 14.22 0.09
CA GLN A 740 -11.13 14.75 -0.01
C GLN A 740 -11.41 15.43 -1.38
N THR A 741 -10.38 15.89 -2.07
CA THR A 741 -10.51 16.55 -3.38
C THR A 741 -10.05 15.65 -4.53
N ASP A 742 -9.95 14.33 -4.35
CA ASP A 742 -9.41 13.41 -5.36
C ASP A 742 -10.20 13.42 -6.68
N ALA A 743 -11.52 13.70 -6.63
CA ALA A 743 -12.36 13.83 -7.82
C ALA A 743 -11.90 14.93 -8.81
N ARG A 744 -11.07 15.89 -8.37
CA ARG A 744 -10.42 16.87 -9.25
C ARG A 744 -9.21 16.33 -10.01
N SER A 745 -8.72 15.12 -9.65
CA SER A 745 -7.53 14.47 -10.19
C SER A 745 -7.86 13.61 -11.40
N PRO A 746 -6.96 13.51 -12.40
CA PRO A 746 -7.06 12.51 -13.46
C PRO A 746 -7.14 11.06 -12.92
N TRP A 747 -6.63 10.77 -11.74
CA TRP A 747 -6.67 9.46 -11.12
C TRP A 747 -8.08 8.99 -10.76
N PHE A 748 -8.97 9.89 -10.43
CA PHE A 748 -10.35 9.56 -10.12
C PHE A 748 -11.12 8.98 -11.32
N GLN A 749 -10.67 9.25 -12.54
CA GLN A 749 -11.30 8.77 -13.78
C GLN A 749 -10.92 7.32 -14.15
N ARG A 750 -10.52 6.51 -13.17
CA ARG A 750 -10.19 5.11 -13.39
C ARG A 750 -11.44 4.26 -13.43
N PRO A 751 -11.60 3.39 -14.43
CA PRO A 751 -12.74 2.47 -14.48
C PRO A 751 -12.74 1.53 -13.28
N SER A 752 -13.92 1.17 -12.83
CA SER A 752 -14.10 0.24 -11.72
C SER A 752 -14.03 -1.23 -12.13
N LYS A 753 -13.92 -1.51 -13.43
CA LYS A 753 -13.78 -2.86 -14.00
C LYS A 753 -12.54 -2.90 -14.89
N VAL A 754 -11.91 -4.07 -14.92
CA VAL A 754 -10.89 -4.37 -15.91
C VAL A 754 -11.63 -4.89 -17.15
N GLU A 755 -11.43 -4.24 -18.29
CA GLU A 755 -11.95 -4.69 -19.59
C GLU A 755 -11.26 -5.94 -20.10
#